data_575b587beaade7dcabea4f4fa42ed2cd
#
_entry.id   575b587beaade7dcabea4f4fa42ed2cd
#
_cell.length_a   1.000
_cell.length_b   1.000
_cell.length_c   1.000
_cell.angle_alpha   90.00
_cell.angle_beta   90.00
_cell.angle_gamma   90.00
#
_symmetry.space_group_name_H-M   'P 1'
#
loop_
_entity.id
_entity.type
_entity.pdbx_description
1 polymer ?
#
loop_
_entity_poly.entity_id
_entity_poly.type
_entity_poly.pdbx_seq_one_letter_code
_entity_poly.pdbx_strand_id
1 'polypeptide(L)'
;MNIELSRDELFDDLGLKRLKESYMKDEEKSPQERFAYVSKAFGSNEEHAQRLYDYSSKHWLSYSTPILSYGRSARGLPISCFLPYLPDSSEGLVNTLSEVNWLSMLGGGVGIGIGIRSSDDKSVGVMPHLKTYDASSLAYRQGRTRRGSYAAYLDISHPDIIQFLEMRRPTGDPNMRTLNLHHGVNVSDEFMEIIEKSMMDKDFDDSWQLKDPHDGSVKEVVSAKELWQRVLELRMMTGEPYIHFIDTSNRLMPDFQKEKGLSIKQSNLCSEIVLPTDKDRTAVCCLSSLNLEYFDDWKNESLFLRDVAEMLDNVLQHFIDKAPDTVHRAKHSARSERSIGVGALGFHAHLQRHNLPFESALAKSRNVEIFRHIRRGLDEANLELGKLRGEAPDAIGTGRRFSHLMAVAPNASSSIIMGNTSPSVEPYRANAYRQDTLSGSFLNKNKYLDKLIKEKTKDEAEYNKLWSNIIASDGSVQHLDILNDREKDIFKTSMEIDQRWVVEHASDRQNYIDQAQSINLFFRPDCNVKYLHGVHFMAWKLGLKTLYYCRSEKIGKADKVAKKIEREAIKGLSMKALAAGETRTQAIVYGTTTCPYCERAKMVLTQKGYTYDFINLQELGKTAEEVTGRSVKTVPQIYIEGQYVGGFHEMMEYFNNQIVEDDECTACEG
;
A
#
# COMPACT_ATOMS: atom_id res chain seq x y z
N MET A 1 -1.43 -34.96 -7.44
CA MET A 1 -0.60 -33.92 -6.76
C MET A 1 -0.18 -34.44 -5.40
N ASN A 2 1.10 -34.40 -5.11
CA ASN A 2 1.67 -34.77 -3.81
C ASN A 2 1.69 -33.53 -2.94
N ILE A 3 1.10 -33.63 -1.73
CA ILE A 3 1.01 -32.52 -0.78
C ILE A 3 1.92 -32.84 0.41
N GLU A 4 2.83 -31.92 0.72
CA GLU A 4 3.81 -32.02 1.81
C GLU A 4 3.34 -31.22 3.03
N LEU A 5 2.59 -31.86 3.94
CA LEU A 5 2.05 -31.18 5.12
C LEU A 5 3.11 -30.70 6.10
N SER A 6 4.33 -31.30 6.08
CA SER A 6 5.47 -30.84 6.92
C SER A 6 5.87 -29.40 6.61
N ARG A 7 5.55 -28.87 5.44
CA ARG A 7 5.84 -27.47 5.08
C ARG A 7 4.94 -26.46 5.82
N ASP A 8 3.95 -26.91 6.58
CA ASP A 8 3.20 -26.04 7.50
C ASP A 8 4.12 -25.45 8.60
N GLU A 9 5.25 -26.08 8.89
CA GLU A 9 6.26 -25.56 9.81
C GLU A 9 6.99 -24.30 9.31
N LEU A 10 6.86 -23.94 8.02
CA LEU A 10 7.42 -22.71 7.46
C LEU A 10 6.63 -21.45 7.86
N PHE A 11 5.41 -21.63 8.35
CA PHE A 11 4.55 -20.52 8.75
C PHE A 11 4.72 -20.20 10.24
N ASP A 12 4.75 -18.93 10.56
CA ASP A 12 4.53 -18.48 11.94
C ASP A 12 3.02 -18.42 12.28
N ASP A 13 2.71 -18.22 13.56
CA ASP A 13 1.33 -18.18 14.06
C ASP A 13 0.51 -17.08 13.38
N LEU A 14 1.13 -15.93 13.07
CA LEU A 14 0.46 -14.81 12.42
C LEU A 14 0.15 -15.12 10.96
N GLY A 15 1.10 -15.69 10.22
CA GLY A 15 0.93 -16.13 8.84
C GLY A 15 -0.18 -17.18 8.70
N LEU A 16 -0.18 -18.19 9.57
CA LEU A 16 -1.24 -19.21 9.63
C LEU A 16 -2.61 -18.60 9.90
N LYS A 17 -2.69 -17.68 10.84
CA LYS A 17 -3.92 -17.00 11.18
C LYS A 17 -4.42 -16.16 10.01
N ARG A 18 -3.54 -15.37 9.37
CA ARG A 18 -3.89 -14.54 8.21
C ARG A 18 -4.43 -15.39 7.06
N LEU A 19 -3.80 -16.54 6.79
CA LEU A 19 -4.28 -17.49 5.78
C LEU A 19 -5.69 -18.00 6.09
N LYS A 20 -5.93 -18.46 7.32
CA LYS A 20 -7.22 -18.98 7.74
C LYS A 20 -8.34 -17.94 7.64
N GLU A 21 -8.11 -16.75 8.14
CA GLU A 21 -9.12 -15.69 8.18
C GLU A 21 -9.45 -15.12 6.79
N SER A 22 -8.44 -14.96 5.91
CA SER A 22 -8.59 -14.18 4.69
C SER A 22 -8.56 -14.99 3.39
N TYR A 23 -7.95 -16.18 3.37
CA TYR A 23 -7.64 -16.88 2.11
C TYR A 23 -8.16 -18.31 2.03
N MET A 24 -8.13 -19.06 3.12
CA MET A 24 -8.56 -20.46 3.12
C MET A 24 -10.08 -20.57 3.11
N LYS A 25 -10.59 -21.67 2.54
CA LYS A 25 -11.99 -22.08 2.69
C LYS A 25 -12.21 -22.75 4.04
N ASP A 26 -13.45 -22.76 4.51
CA ASP A 26 -13.81 -23.30 5.82
C ASP A 26 -13.49 -24.82 5.95
N GLU A 27 -13.53 -25.56 4.84
CA GLU A 27 -13.20 -26.98 4.77
C GLU A 27 -11.71 -27.30 4.76
N GLU A 28 -10.84 -26.32 4.41
CA GLU A 28 -9.39 -26.51 4.30
C GLU A 28 -8.74 -26.49 5.70
N LYS A 29 -7.93 -27.49 6.02
CA LYS A 29 -7.31 -27.67 7.34
C LYS A 29 -5.86 -27.18 7.39
N SER A 30 -5.17 -27.21 6.24
CA SER A 30 -3.77 -26.84 6.11
C SER A 30 -3.58 -25.80 4.99
N PRO A 31 -2.65 -24.84 5.14
CA PRO A 31 -2.19 -23.99 4.07
C PRO A 31 -1.81 -24.74 2.79
N GLN A 32 -1.27 -25.94 2.92
CA GLN A 32 -0.87 -26.77 1.79
C GLN A 32 -2.06 -27.15 0.90
N GLU A 33 -3.24 -27.37 1.49
CA GLU A 33 -4.48 -27.65 0.74
C GLU A 33 -4.90 -26.42 -0.08
N ARG A 34 -4.73 -25.22 0.49
CA ARG A 34 -4.99 -23.96 -0.22
C ARG A 34 -4.06 -23.77 -1.42
N PHE A 35 -2.75 -23.95 -1.23
CA PHE A 35 -1.78 -23.87 -2.33
C PHE A 35 -2.04 -24.92 -3.40
N ALA A 36 -2.34 -26.16 -3.02
CA ALA A 36 -2.69 -27.23 -3.94
C ALA A 36 -3.95 -26.91 -4.77
N TYR A 37 -4.98 -26.32 -4.12
CA TYR A 37 -6.20 -25.93 -4.81
C TYR A 37 -5.93 -24.86 -5.89
N VAL A 38 -5.21 -23.81 -5.53
CA VAL A 38 -4.88 -22.70 -6.44
C VAL A 38 -3.99 -23.19 -7.59
N SER A 39 -2.96 -23.98 -7.28
CA SER A 39 -2.05 -24.54 -8.28
C SER A 39 -2.77 -25.44 -9.29
N LYS A 40 -3.75 -26.22 -8.85
CA LYS A 40 -4.62 -27.00 -9.75
C LYS A 40 -5.53 -26.13 -10.60
N ALA A 41 -6.05 -25.04 -10.03
CA ALA A 41 -6.97 -24.15 -10.74
C ALA A 41 -6.28 -23.42 -11.92
N PHE A 42 -5.00 -23.09 -11.79
CA PHE A 42 -4.26 -22.28 -12.77
C PHE A 42 -3.06 -23.00 -13.41
N GLY A 43 -2.80 -24.25 -13.06
CA GLY A 43 -1.84 -25.10 -13.79
C GLY A 43 -2.40 -25.55 -15.13
N SER A 44 -1.56 -25.61 -16.17
CA SER A 44 -1.96 -26.05 -17.51
C SER A 44 -2.17 -27.56 -17.62
N ASN A 45 -1.51 -28.30 -16.74
CA ASN A 45 -1.60 -29.76 -16.61
C ASN A 45 -1.14 -30.18 -15.19
N GLU A 46 -1.21 -31.48 -14.88
CA GLU A 46 -0.88 -31.99 -13.55
C GLU A 46 0.59 -31.73 -13.13
N GLU A 47 1.52 -31.81 -14.07
CA GLU A 47 2.95 -31.59 -13.80
C GLU A 47 3.21 -30.11 -13.50
N HIS A 48 2.65 -29.19 -14.30
CA HIS A 48 2.73 -27.76 -14.07
C HIS A 48 2.08 -27.39 -12.72
N ALA A 49 0.89 -27.92 -12.44
CA ALA A 49 0.20 -27.71 -11.16
C ALA A 49 1.03 -28.21 -9.96
N GLN A 50 1.73 -29.36 -10.11
CA GLN A 50 2.62 -29.87 -9.04
C GLN A 50 3.81 -28.94 -8.82
N ARG A 51 4.45 -28.42 -9.87
CA ARG A 51 5.57 -27.48 -9.72
C ARG A 51 5.12 -26.16 -9.10
N LEU A 52 3.98 -25.59 -9.52
CA LEU A 52 3.41 -24.38 -8.91
C LEU A 52 3.12 -24.58 -7.42
N TYR A 53 2.57 -25.73 -7.04
CA TYR A 53 2.39 -26.09 -5.63
C TYR A 53 3.74 -26.16 -4.90
N ASP A 54 4.74 -26.81 -5.46
CA ASP A 54 6.06 -26.90 -4.85
C ASP A 54 6.71 -25.54 -4.66
N TYR A 55 6.59 -24.63 -5.62
CA TYR A 55 7.12 -23.27 -5.53
C TYR A 55 6.40 -22.45 -4.43
N SER A 56 5.09 -22.47 -4.41
CA SER A 56 4.31 -21.71 -3.41
C SER A 56 4.46 -22.28 -2.01
N SER A 57 4.45 -23.60 -1.86
CA SER A 57 4.57 -24.27 -0.57
C SER A 57 5.98 -24.17 0.04
N LYS A 58 7.02 -23.96 -0.77
CA LYS A 58 8.39 -23.64 -0.34
C LYS A 58 8.61 -22.14 -0.07
N HIS A 59 7.57 -21.32 -0.17
CA HIS A 59 7.65 -19.87 -0.05
C HIS A 59 8.51 -19.17 -1.13
N TRP A 60 8.69 -19.78 -2.30
CA TRP A 60 9.39 -19.16 -3.43
C TRP A 60 8.47 -18.25 -4.26
N LEU A 61 7.20 -18.66 -4.41
CA LEU A 61 6.15 -17.96 -5.15
C LEU A 61 5.02 -17.54 -4.23
N SER A 62 4.74 -16.25 -4.18
CA SER A 62 3.58 -15.68 -3.52
C SER A 62 2.50 -15.35 -4.54
N TYR A 63 1.35 -16.00 -4.43
CA TYR A 63 0.17 -15.65 -5.22
C TYR A 63 -0.41 -14.31 -4.74
N SER A 64 -0.87 -13.48 -5.66
CA SER A 64 -1.63 -12.29 -5.29
C SER A 64 -2.90 -12.67 -4.53
N THR A 65 -3.39 -11.74 -3.71
CA THR A 65 -4.57 -11.98 -2.88
C THR A 65 -5.77 -12.55 -3.65
N PRO A 66 -6.17 -12.04 -4.84
CA PRO A 66 -7.30 -12.61 -5.57
C PRO A 66 -7.04 -14.02 -6.12
N ILE A 67 -5.79 -14.33 -6.47
CA ILE A 67 -5.40 -15.67 -6.90
C ILE A 67 -5.42 -16.62 -5.69
N LEU A 68 -4.80 -16.23 -4.57
CA LEU A 68 -4.72 -17.06 -3.37
C LEU A 68 -6.10 -17.32 -2.76
N SER A 69 -7.02 -16.35 -2.80
CA SER A 69 -8.39 -16.48 -2.29
C SER A 69 -9.39 -17.06 -3.31
N TYR A 70 -8.93 -17.45 -4.50
CA TYR A 70 -9.81 -17.95 -5.57
C TYR A 70 -10.69 -19.11 -5.12
N GLY A 71 -11.96 -19.07 -5.51
CA GLY A 71 -12.96 -20.07 -5.14
C GLY A 71 -13.54 -19.97 -3.72
N ARG A 72 -13.10 -18.98 -2.92
CA ARG A 72 -13.71 -18.65 -1.61
C ARG A 72 -15.00 -17.87 -1.77
N SER A 73 -15.11 -17.05 -2.82
CA SER A 73 -16.31 -16.32 -3.19
C SER A 73 -16.82 -16.78 -4.55
N ALA A 74 -18.14 -16.91 -4.71
CA ALA A 74 -18.75 -17.32 -5.98
C ALA A 74 -18.59 -16.30 -7.11
N ARG A 75 -18.31 -15.03 -6.80
CA ARG A 75 -18.22 -13.93 -7.78
C ARG A 75 -16.82 -13.38 -7.97
N GLY A 76 -15.88 -13.63 -7.06
CA GLY A 76 -14.52 -13.12 -7.14
C GLY A 76 -13.76 -13.67 -8.34
N LEU A 77 -13.08 -12.80 -9.08
CA LEU A 77 -12.16 -13.16 -10.15
C LEU A 77 -10.71 -12.94 -9.71
N PRO A 78 -9.75 -13.72 -10.24
CA PRO A 78 -8.36 -13.72 -9.75
C PRO A 78 -7.52 -12.55 -10.29
N ILE A 79 -8.10 -11.35 -10.38
CA ILE A 79 -7.43 -10.13 -10.88
C ILE A 79 -7.37 -9.08 -9.76
N SER A 80 -6.18 -8.52 -9.56
CA SER A 80 -5.91 -7.53 -8.51
C SER A 80 -6.23 -6.11 -8.93
N CYS A 81 -5.93 -5.73 -10.17
CA CYS A 81 -5.82 -4.33 -10.58
C CYS A 81 -6.56 -4.03 -11.88
N PHE A 82 -7.34 -2.96 -11.84
CA PHE A 82 -8.09 -2.40 -12.98
C PHE A 82 -7.85 -0.90 -13.10
N LEU A 83 -7.65 -0.42 -14.32
CA LEU A 83 -7.37 0.98 -14.61
C LEU A 83 -8.39 1.53 -15.63
N PRO A 84 -9.60 1.90 -15.23
CA PRO A 84 -10.55 2.59 -16.09
C PRO A 84 -10.15 4.05 -16.29
N TYR A 85 -10.38 4.58 -17.48
CA TYR A 85 -10.29 6.00 -17.80
C TYR A 85 -11.68 6.62 -17.82
N LEU A 86 -11.82 7.79 -17.20
CA LEU A 86 -13.05 8.57 -17.12
C LEU A 86 -13.03 9.67 -18.20
N PRO A 87 -13.62 9.46 -19.39
CA PRO A 87 -13.65 10.47 -20.45
C PRO A 87 -14.68 11.56 -20.19
N ASP A 88 -14.45 12.75 -20.76
CA ASP A 88 -15.32 13.93 -20.64
C ASP A 88 -16.54 13.85 -21.54
N SER A 89 -17.46 12.97 -21.20
CA SER A 89 -18.77 12.83 -21.88
C SER A 89 -19.81 12.28 -20.90
N SER A 90 -21.09 12.60 -21.13
CA SER A 90 -22.20 12.11 -20.30
C SER A 90 -22.22 10.56 -20.24
N GLU A 91 -22.00 9.92 -21.39
CA GLU A 91 -21.90 8.46 -21.47
C GLU A 91 -20.70 7.93 -20.69
N GLY A 92 -19.52 8.57 -20.84
CA GLY A 92 -18.30 8.20 -20.11
C GLY A 92 -18.46 8.32 -18.60
N LEU A 93 -19.09 9.39 -18.12
CA LEU A 93 -19.34 9.61 -16.69
C LEU A 93 -20.20 8.49 -16.09
N VAL A 94 -21.29 8.10 -16.75
CA VAL A 94 -22.22 7.07 -16.25
C VAL A 94 -21.63 5.68 -16.39
N ASN A 95 -21.08 5.35 -17.56
CA ASN A 95 -20.58 4.00 -17.84
C ASN A 95 -19.33 3.67 -17.03
N THR A 96 -18.43 4.64 -16.85
CA THR A 96 -17.21 4.40 -16.03
C THR A 96 -17.57 4.18 -14.56
N LEU A 97 -18.52 4.95 -13.99
CA LEU A 97 -18.99 4.70 -12.63
C LEU A 97 -19.60 3.30 -12.48
N SER A 98 -20.44 2.90 -13.44
CA SER A 98 -21.02 1.55 -13.46
C SER A 98 -19.94 0.46 -13.52
N GLU A 99 -18.97 0.62 -14.43
CA GLU A 99 -17.87 -0.35 -14.56
C GLU A 99 -17.02 -0.45 -13.29
N VAL A 100 -16.63 0.67 -12.68
CA VAL A 100 -15.88 0.69 -11.41
C VAL A 100 -16.62 -0.06 -10.32
N ASN A 101 -17.93 0.09 -10.20
CA ASN A 101 -18.75 -0.63 -9.24
C ASN A 101 -18.71 -2.16 -9.48
N TRP A 102 -18.79 -2.58 -10.73
CA TRP A 102 -18.66 -4.01 -11.09
C TRP A 102 -17.26 -4.56 -10.79
N LEU A 103 -16.20 -3.82 -11.17
CA LEU A 103 -14.82 -4.22 -10.92
C LEU A 103 -14.53 -4.39 -9.43
N SER A 104 -15.06 -3.47 -8.60
CA SER A 104 -14.97 -3.56 -7.13
C SER A 104 -15.65 -4.82 -6.59
N MET A 105 -16.87 -5.12 -7.06
CA MET A 105 -17.59 -6.33 -6.64
C MET A 105 -16.90 -7.63 -7.10
N LEU A 106 -16.13 -7.57 -8.20
CA LEU A 106 -15.31 -8.70 -8.68
C LEU A 106 -14.02 -8.88 -7.89
N GLY A 107 -13.67 -7.92 -7.03
CA GLY A 107 -12.59 -8.03 -6.04
C GLY A 107 -11.29 -7.31 -6.37
N GLY A 108 -11.25 -6.53 -7.44
CA GLY A 108 -10.07 -5.76 -7.84
C GLY A 108 -10.00 -4.38 -7.21
N GLY A 109 -8.78 -3.89 -6.98
CA GLY A 109 -8.51 -2.48 -6.73
C GLY A 109 -8.61 -1.66 -8.02
N VAL A 110 -9.05 -0.40 -7.94
CA VAL A 110 -9.33 0.41 -9.12
C VAL A 110 -8.53 1.71 -9.11
N GLY A 111 -7.74 1.96 -10.17
CA GLY A 111 -7.07 3.23 -10.41
C GLY A 111 -7.76 4.00 -11.54
N ILE A 112 -8.42 5.12 -11.22
CA ILE A 112 -9.28 5.87 -12.14
C ILE A 112 -8.50 7.05 -12.72
N GLY A 113 -8.25 7.06 -14.03
CA GLY A 113 -7.70 8.22 -14.72
C GLY A 113 -8.80 9.26 -14.99
N ILE A 114 -8.63 10.48 -14.50
CA ILE A 114 -9.61 11.55 -14.60
C ILE A 114 -9.32 12.39 -15.84
N GLY A 115 -10.19 12.30 -16.86
CA GLY A 115 -10.06 13.07 -18.10
C GLY A 115 -11.16 14.10 -18.29
N ILE A 116 -11.94 14.41 -17.24
CA ILE A 116 -13.03 15.38 -17.30
C ILE A 116 -12.54 16.81 -17.09
N ARG A 117 -13.25 17.78 -17.65
CA ARG A 117 -12.96 19.21 -17.55
C ARG A 117 -13.28 19.78 -16.16
N SER A 118 -12.76 20.96 -15.89
CA SER A 118 -13.14 21.75 -14.73
C SER A 118 -14.59 22.26 -14.83
N SER A 119 -15.06 22.93 -13.77
CA SER A 119 -16.40 23.51 -13.71
C SER A 119 -16.59 24.62 -14.75
N ASP A 120 -17.67 24.54 -15.52
CA ASP A 120 -18.14 25.53 -16.48
C ASP A 120 -19.68 25.54 -16.55
N ASP A 121 -20.27 26.18 -17.57
CA ASP A 121 -21.73 26.22 -17.77
C ASP A 121 -22.38 24.85 -17.99
N LYS A 122 -21.59 23.82 -18.30
CA LYS A 122 -22.04 22.45 -18.66
C LYS A 122 -21.47 21.39 -17.79
N SER A 123 -20.45 21.69 -17.00
CA SER A 123 -19.72 20.76 -16.12
C SER A 123 -19.70 21.26 -14.70
N VAL A 124 -19.86 20.35 -13.76
CA VAL A 124 -19.72 20.61 -12.30
C VAL A 124 -18.26 20.49 -11.81
N GLY A 125 -17.34 20.15 -12.69
CA GLY A 125 -15.93 19.92 -12.34
C GLY A 125 -15.65 18.54 -11.72
N VAL A 126 -14.42 18.35 -11.26
CA VAL A 126 -13.91 17.04 -10.82
C VAL A 126 -14.49 16.59 -9.47
N MET A 127 -14.56 17.47 -8.49
CA MET A 127 -14.86 17.10 -7.09
C MET A 127 -16.23 16.44 -6.88
N PRO A 128 -17.34 16.88 -7.49
CA PRO A 128 -18.64 16.21 -7.32
C PRO A 128 -18.65 14.76 -7.85
N HIS A 129 -17.91 14.48 -8.93
CA HIS A 129 -17.75 13.12 -9.45
C HIS A 129 -16.90 12.26 -8.50
N LEU A 130 -15.81 12.80 -7.95
CA LEU A 130 -15.00 12.10 -6.97
C LEU A 130 -15.78 11.76 -5.69
N LYS A 131 -16.68 12.64 -5.25
CA LYS A 131 -17.62 12.35 -4.14
C LYS A 131 -18.48 11.12 -4.43
N THR A 132 -18.91 10.95 -5.67
CA THR A 132 -19.70 9.78 -6.08
C THR A 132 -18.87 8.50 -5.99
N TYR A 133 -17.62 8.53 -6.45
CA TYR A 133 -16.70 7.39 -6.30
C TYR A 133 -16.34 7.11 -4.83
N ASP A 134 -16.15 8.12 -4.01
CA ASP A 134 -15.92 7.99 -2.58
C ASP A 134 -17.06 7.23 -1.89
N ALA A 135 -18.30 7.64 -2.12
CA ALA A 135 -19.48 6.95 -1.59
C ALA A 135 -19.64 5.54 -2.18
N SER A 136 -19.37 5.38 -3.46
CA SER A 136 -19.43 4.12 -4.19
C SER A 136 -18.47 3.08 -3.61
N SER A 137 -17.26 3.47 -3.22
CA SER A 137 -16.26 2.58 -2.62
C SER A 137 -16.76 1.90 -1.33
N LEU A 138 -17.63 2.57 -0.59
CA LEU A 138 -18.26 2.03 0.62
C LEU A 138 -19.45 1.11 0.30
N ALA A 139 -20.19 1.41 -0.78
CA ALA A 139 -21.39 0.69 -1.15
C ALA A 139 -21.11 -0.63 -1.89
N TYR A 140 -20.15 -0.61 -2.83
CA TYR A 140 -19.84 -1.74 -3.72
C TYR A 140 -18.53 -2.42 -3.30
N ARG A 141 -18.63 -3.37 -2.37
CA ARG A 141 -17.48 -4.12 -1.84
C ARG A 141 -17.63 -5.61 -2.03
N GLN A 142 -16.50 -6.30 -2.06
CA GLN A 142 -16.46 -7.76 -2.15
C GLN A 142 -16.72 -8.39 -0.77
N GLY A 143 -17.92 -8.95 -0.58
CA GLY A 143 -18.26 -9.66 0.64
C GLY A 143 -18.26 -8.82 1.93
N ARG A 144 -18.11 -9.49 3.08
CA ARG A 144 -18.11 -8.83 4.40
C ARG A 144 -16.75 -8.28 4.82
N THR A 145 -15.65 -8.75 4.23
CA THR A 145 -14.28 -8.57 4.73
C THR A 145 -13.45 -7.55 3.95
N ARG A 146 -13.87 -7.14 2.74
CA ARG A 146 -13.11 -6.20 1.92
C ARG A 146 -13.94 -5.00 1.51
N ARG A 147 -13.44 -3.80 1.77
CA ARG A 147 -13.98 -2.54 1.22
C ARG A 147 -13.57 -2.42 -0.25
N GLY A 148 -14.37 -1.71 -1.05
CA GLY A 148 -13.93 -1.21 -2.33
C GLY A 148 -12.81 -0.21 -2.12
N SER A 149 -11.72 -0.33 -2.88
CA SER A 149 -10.56 0.56 -2.75
C SER A 149 -10.27 1.16 -4.12
N TYR A 150 -10.34 2.49 -4.21
CA TYR A 150 -10.14 3.24 -5.44
C TYR A 150 -9.09 4.33 -5.24
N ALA A 151 -8.31 4.61 -6.28
CA ALA A 151 -7.48 5.79 -6.38
C ALA A 151 -7.85 6.59 -7.63
N ALA A 152 -7.93 7.90 -7.52
CA ALA A 152 -8.13 8.81 -8.64
C ALA A 152 -6.82 9.48 -9.02
N TYR A 153 -6.54 9.61 -10.31
CA TYR A 153 -5.35 10.28 -10.84
C TYR A 153 -5.74 11.50 -11.65
N LEU A 154 -5.11 12.64 -11.35
CA LEU A 154 -5.34 13.91 -12.04
C LEU A 154 -3.99 14.53 -12.47
N ASP A 155 -3.98 15.20 -13.61
CA ASP A 155 -2.78 15.87 -14.10
C ASP A 155 -2.46 17.11 -13.28
N ILE A 156 -1.18 17.36 -13.02
CA ILE A 156 -0.69 18.54 -12.28
C ILE A 156 -1.04 19.86 -12.96
N SER A 157 -1.37 19.83 -14.24
CA SER A 157 -1.82 20.98 -15.03
C SER A 157 -3.34 21.22 -15.01
N HIS A 158 -4.13 20.36 -14.33
CA HIS A 158 -5.58 20.49 -14.32
C HIS A 158 -6.02 21.68 -13.47
N PRO A 159 -7.05 22.47 -13.90
CA PRO A 159 -7.54 23.62 -13.13
C PRO A 159 -8.02 23.28 -11.70
N ASP A 160 -8.60 22.11 -11.49
CA ASP A 160 -9.10 21.66 -10.18
C ASP A 160 -8.01 21.02 -9.30
N ILE A 161 -6.72 21.10 -9.69
CA ILE A 161 -5.61 20.37 -9.01
C ILE A 161 -5.50 20.72 -7.52
N ILE A 162 -5.66 21.98 -7.14
CA ILE A 162 -5.52 22.41 -5.74
C ILE A 162 -6.60 21.77 -4.87
N GLN A 163 -7.84 21.75 -5.33
CA GLN A 163 -8.95 21.11 -4.63
C GLN A 163 -8.77 19.59 -4.55
N PHE A 164 -8.30 18.99 -5.63
CA PHE A 164 -7.98 17.56 -5.71
C PHE A 164 -6.88 17.16 -4.72
N LEU A 165 -5.80 17.92 -4.63
CA LEU A 165 -4.72 17.67 -3.68
C LEU A 165 -5.21 17.66 -2.23
N GLU A 166 -6.18 18.51 -1.89
CA GLU A 166 -6.70 18.65 -0.54
C GLU A 166 -7.83 17.70 -0.16
N MET A 167 -8.30 16.88 -1.10
CA MET A 167 -9.49 16.05 -0.90
C MET A 167 -9.39 15.07 0.27
N ARG A 168 -8.17 14.65 0.64
CA ARG A 168 -7.90 13.73 1.77
C ARG A 168 -7.60 14.42 3.11
N ARG A 169 -7.61 15.74 3.16
CA ARG A 169 -7.45 16.46 4.45
C ARG A 169 -8.66 16.20 5.34
N PRO A 170 -8.47 15.81 6.62
CA PRO A 170 -9.57 15.51 7.52
C PRO A 170 -10.35 16.77 7.98
N THR A 171 -9.83 17.97 7.66
CA THR A 171 -10.41 19.27 8.04
C THR A 171 -10.89 20.05 6.82
N GLY A 172 -11.81 21.00 7.01
CA GLY A 172 -12.37 21.85 5.98
C GLY A 172 -13.80 21.46 5.58
N ASP A 173 -14.28 21.95 4.43
CA ASP A 173 -15.63 21.68 3.94
C ASP A 173 -15.81 20.17 3.60
N PRO A 174 -16.72 19.43 4.28
CA PRO A 174 -16.96 18.02 4.02
C PRO A 174 -17.38 17.72 2.57
N ASN A 175 -17.97 18.67 1.86
CA ASN A 175 -18.37 18.51 0.46
C ASN A 175 -17.16 18.43 -0.48
N MET A 176 -16.02 18.98 -0.04
CA MET A 176 -14.75 18.99 -0.78
C MET A 176 -13.79 17.90 -0.29
N ARG A 177 -14.26 16.92 0.50
CA ARG A 177 -13.44 15.84 1.06
C ARG A 177 -13.93 14.48 0.62
N THR A 178 -12.98 13.59 0.29
CA THR A 178 -13.22 12.22 -0.16
C THR A 178 -12.28 11.29 0.62
N LEU A 179 -12.63 11.00 1.88
CA LEU A 179 -11.73 10.31 2.80
C LEU A 179 -11.57 8.80 2.53
N ASN A 180 -12.45 8.21 1.72
CA ASN A 180 -12.39 6.79 1.33
C ASN A 180 -11.79 6.58 -0.07
N LEU A 181 -11.42 7.65 -0.76
CA LEU A 181 -10.85 7.62 -2.10
C LEU A 181 -9.39 8.08 -2.03
N HIS A 182 -8.47 7.21 -2.43
CA HIS A 182 -7.06 7.56 -2.57
C HIS A 182 -6.83 8.44 -3.80
N HIS A 183 -5.69 9.11 -3.87
CA HIS A 183 -5.38 9.96 -5.03
C HIS A 183 -3.90 9.97 -5.40
N GLY A 184 -3.65 10.12 -6.69
CA GLY A 184 -2.33 10.31 -7.27
C GLY A 184 -2.31 11.50 -8.22
N VAL A 185 -1.15 12.06 -8.44
CA VAL A 185 -0.94 13.18 -9.35
C VAL A 185 -0.01 12.74 -10.48
N ASN A 186 -0.47 12.94 -11.73
CA ASN A 186 0.38 12.81 -12.90
C ASN A 186 1.25 14.07 -13.01
N VAL A 187 2.55 13.91 -12.91
CA VAL A 187 3.53 14.99 -12.97
C VAL A 187 4.30 14.87 -14.28
N SER A 188 4.29 15.95 -15.09
CA SER A 188 4.99 15.99 -16.36
C SER A 188 6.47 16.33 -16.20
N ASP A 189 7.29 15.97 -17.20
CA ASP A 189 8.69 16.37 -17.27
C ASP A 189 8.81 17.91 -17.34
N GLU A 190 7.96 18.59 -18.13
CA GLU A 190 7.92 20.06 -18.22
C GLU A 190 7.75 20.72 -16.84
N PHE A 191 6.84 20.22 -16.01
CA PHE A 191 6.64 20.72 -14.64
C PHE A 191 7.91 20.55 -13.80
N MET A 192 8.52 19.37 -13.83
CA MET A 192 9.71 19.07 -13.03
C MET A 192 10.95 19.85 -13.52
N GLU A 193 11.05 20.14 -14.81
CA GLU A 193 12.11 21.00 -15.36
C GLU A 193 11.98 22.46 -14.90
N ILE A 194 10.75 22.98 -14.77
CA ILE A 194 10.51 24.30 -14.19
C ILE A 194 10.96 24.31 -12.73
N ILE A 195 10.62 23.27 -11.95
CA ILE A 195 11.08 23.12 -10.56
C ILE A 195 12.62 23.13 -10.51
N GLU A 196 13.28 22.35 -11.36
CA GLU A 196 14.75 22.31 -11.43
C GLU A 196 15.36 23.69 -11.68
N LYS A 197 14.90 24.38 -12.72
CA LYS A 197 15.39 25.72 -13.09
C LYS A 197 15.16 26.74 -11.98
N SER A 198 13.96 26.72 -11.37
CA SER A 198 13.61 27.63 -10.27
C SER A 198 14.42 27.40 -8.98
N MET A 199 15.04 26.24 -8.83
CA MET A 199 15.95 25.97 -7.71
C MET A 199 17.38 26.41 -7.99
N MET A 200 17.78 26.44 -9.26
CA MET A 200 19.11 26.91 -9.67
C MET A 200 19.17 28.43 -9.77
N ASP A 201 18.09 29.06 -10.20
CA ASP A 201 17.97 30.51 -10.37
C ASP A 201 16.75 31.03 -9.62
N LYS A 202 16.97 31.94 -8.65
CA LYS A 202 15.89 32.51 -7.81
C LYS A 202 14.98 33.47 -8.58
N ASP A 203 15.50 34.06 -9.67
CA ASP A 203 14.79 35.01 -10.50
C ASP A 203 14.13 34.35 -11.71
N PHE A 204 14.20 33.02 -11.80
CA PHE A 204 13.55 32.24 -12.85
C PHE A 204 12.02 32.32 -12.71
N ASP A 205 11.33 32.61 -13.82
CA ASP A 205 9.88 32.60 -13.89
C ASP A 205 9.36 31.16 -13.80
N ASP A 206 8.80 30.79 -12.65
CA ASP A 206 8.25 29.46 -12.36
C ASP A 206 6.74 29.38 -12.63
N SER A 207 6.21 30.24 -13.50
CA SER A 207 4.80 30.23 -13.89
C SER A 207 4.37 28.90 -14.49
N TRP A 208 3.33 28.32 -13.95
CA TRP A 208 2.70 27.08 -14.40
C TRP A 208 1.25 27.33 -14.81
N GLN A 209 0.91 26.92 -16.03
CA GLN A 209 -0.44 27.12 -16.58
C GLN A 209 -1.33 25.94 -16.22
N LEU A 210 -2.45 26.21 -15.54
CA LEU A 210 -3.52 25.26 -15.34
C LEU A 210 -4.46 25.31 -16.55
N LYS A 211 -4.53 24.19 -17.28
CA LYS A 211 -5.21 24.07 -18.58
C LYS A 211 -6.37 23.11 -18.51
N ASP A 212 -7.51 23.50 -19.06
CA ASP A 212 -8.65 22.62 -19.19
C ASP A 212 -8.33 21.48 -20.17
N PRO A 213 -8.53 20.21 -19.78
CA PRO A 213 -8.20 19.07 -20.64
C PRO A 213 -9.12 18.95 -21.88
N HIS A 214 -10.29 19.61 -21.87
CA HIS A 214 -11.25 19.54 -22.95
C HIS A 214 -10.85 20.39 -24.15
N ASP A 215 -10.44 21.64 -23.91
CA ASP A 215 -10.15 22.62 -24.98
C ASP A 215 -8.75 23.23 -24.92
N GLY A 216 -7.94 22.87 -23.90
CA GLY A 216 -6.60 23.40 -23.71
C GLY A 216 -6.54 24.85 -23.21
N SER A 217 -7.69 25.46 -22.89
CA SER A 217 -7.72 26.85 -22.42
C SER A 217 -7.05 26.99 -21.06
N VAL A 218 -6.22 28.05 -20.93
CA VAL A 218 -5.60 28.40 -19.64
C VAL A 218 -6.65 29.04 -18.75
N LYS A 219 -6.92 28.40 -17.61
CA LYS A 219 -7.89 28.91 -16.62
C LYS A 219 -7.20 29.73 -15.52
N GLU A 220 -6.00 29.36 -15.16
CA GLU A 220 -5.23 30.01 -14.10
C GLU A 220 -3.72 29.83 -14.35
N VAL A 221 -2.92 30.72 -13.79
CA VAL A 221 -1.44 30.60 -13.77
C VAL A 221 -1.00 30.64 -12.31
N VAL A 222 -0.24 29.64 -11.89
CA VAL A 222 0.23 29.48 -10.51
C VAL A 222 1.75 29.33 -10.48
N SER A 223 2.37 29.45 -9.30
CA SER A 223 3.78 29.11 -9.10
C SER A 223 3.95 27.59 -9.08
N ALA A 224 4.78 27.05 -9.95
CA ALA A 224 5.12 25.63 -9.94
C ALA A 224 5.78 25.21 -8.62
N LYS A 225 6.67 26.06 -8.08
CA LYS A 225 7.36 25.82 -6.81
C LYS A 225 6.37 25.71 -5.65
N GLU A 226 5.41 26.64 -5.54
CA GLU A 226 4.39 26.60 -4.49
C GLU A 226 3.48 25.38 -4.62
N LEU A 227 3.10 25.03 -5.86
CA LEU A 227 2.30 23.84 -6.12
C LEU A 227 3.06 22.56 -5.74
N TRP A 228 4.33 22.45 -6.10
CA TRP A 228 5.18 21.32 -5.73
C TRP A 228 5.40 21.23 -4.21
N GLN A 229 5.66 22.35 -3.54
CA GLN A 229 5.76 22.40 -2.09
C GLN A 229 4.47 21.87 -1.45
N ARG A 230 3.31 22.28 -1.95
CA ARG A 230 2.03 21.80 -1.45
C ARG A 230 1.84 20.29 -1.62
N VAL A 231 2.25 19.73 -2.76
CA VAL A 231 2.26 18.27 -2.98
C VAL A 231 3.08 17.58 -1.88
N LEU A 232 4.31 18.05 -1.62
CA LEU A 232 5.19 17.45 -0.61
C LEU A 232 4.67 17.60 0.81
N GLU A 233 4.09 18.76 1.17
CA GLU A 233 3.47 18.99 2.48
C GLU A 233 2.30 18.04 2.72
N LEU A 234 1.44 17.84 1.73
CA LEU A 234 0.31 16.92 1.83
C LEU A 234 0.77 15.46 1.91
N ARG A 235 1.81 15.09 1.16
CA ARG A 235 2.42 13.76 1.28
C ARG A 235 2.94 13.48 2.69
N MET A 236 3.59 14.44 3.32
CA MET A 236 4.05 14.32 4.71
C MET A 236 2.89 14.26 5.72
N MET A 237 1.82 15.00 5.45
CA MET A 237 0.66 15.11 6.36
C MET A 237 -0.26 13.88 6.28
N THR A 238 -0.55 13.40 5.07
CA THR A 238 -1.58 12.39 4.81
C THR A 238 -1.04 11.07 4.25
N GLY A 239 0.23 11.03 3.82
CA GLY A 239 0.82 9.93 3.06
C GLY A 239 0.62 10.04 1.55
N GLU A 240 -0.29 10.87 1.10
CA GLU A 240 -0.73 11.05 -0.29
C GLU A 240 -0.65 12.53 -0.71
N PRO A 241 -0.72 12.88 -2.01
CA PRO A 241 -0.99 12.02 -3.17
C PRO A 241 0.16 11.08 -3.54
N TYR A 242 -0.14 9.98 -4.25
CA TYR A 242 0.87 9.24 -5.00
C TYR A 242 1.44 10.12 -6.12
N ILE A 243 2.65 9.86 -6.57
CA ILE A 243 3.24 10.58 -7.69
C ILE A 243 3.41 9.61 -8.86
N HIS A 244 2.93 10.01 -10.03
CA HIS A 244 3.13 9.31 -11.28
C HIS A 244 3.85 10.24 -12.26
N PHE A 245 5.10 9.92 -12.60
CA PHE A 245 5.88 10.63 -13.63
C PHE A 245 5.42 10.16 -15.00
N ILE A 246 4.35 10.81 -15.49
CA ILE A 246 3.55 10.35 -16.64
C ILE A 246 4.38 10.29 -17.93
N ASP A 247 5.27 11.25 -18.16
CA ASP A 247 6.09 11.28 -19.36
C ASP A 247 7.15 10.19 -19.35
N THR A 248 7.72 9.88 -18.18
CA THR A 248 8.63 8.74 -18.03
C THR A 248 7.93 7.43 -18.35
N SER A 249 6.69 7.24 -17.87
CA SER A 249 5.89 6.04 -18.14
C SER A 249 5.60 5.90 -19.64
N ASN A 250 5.18 6.97 -20.31
CA ASN A 250 4.87 6.95 -21.74
C ASN A 250 6.15 6.81 -22.60
N ARG A 251 7.26 7.46 -22.20
CA ARG A 251 8.54 7.33 -22.90
C ARG A 251 9.06 5.90 -22.91
N LEU A 252 8.89 5.18 -21.79
CA LEU A 252 9.37 3.81 -21.60
C LEU A 252 8.32 2.73 -21.96
N MET A 253 7.14 3.12 -22.44
CA MET A 253 6.15 2.19 -22.95
C MET A 253 6.68 1.46 -24.18
N PRO A 254 6.32 0.15 -24.42
CA PRO A 254 6.76 -0.57 -25.61
C PRO A 254 6.41 0.13 -26.92
N ASP A 255 7.35 0.15 -27.88
CA ASP A 255 7.19 0.87 -29.15
C ASP A 255 6.00 0.35 -29.96
N PHE A 256 5.74 -0.95 -29.97
CA PHE A 256 4.57 -1.51 -30.65
C PHE A 256 3.23 -0.99 -30.12
N GLN A 257 3.16 -0.53 -28.88
CA GLN A 257 1.97 0.13 -28.32
C GLN A 257 1.91 1.61 -28.70
N LYS A 258 3.06 2.31 -28.71
CA LYS A 258 3.15 3.71 -29.17
C LYS A 258 2.76 3.83 -30.65
N GLU A 259 3.20 2.90 -31.50
CA GLU A 259 2.87 2.84 -32.93
C GLU A 259 1.37 2.66 -33.17
N LYS A 260 0.64 2.08 -32.22
CA LYS A 260 -0.83 1.97 -32.23
C LYS A 260 -1.53 3.20 -31.66
N GLY A 261 -0.80 4.24 -31.30
CA GLY A 261 -1.36 5.46 -30.70
C GLY A 261 -1.86 5.30 -29.28
N LEU A 262 -1.46 4.23 -28.58
CA LEU A 262 -1.84 3.99 -27.20
C LEU A 262 -1.03 4.90 -26.26
N SER A 263 -1.61 5.28 -25.12
CA SER A 263 -0.93 6.09 -24.10
C SER A 263 -1.38 5.73 -22.70
N ILE A 264 -0.45 5.83 -21.76
CA ILE A 264 -0.70 5.68 -20.33
C ILE A 264 -1.29 7.00 -19.82
N LYS A 265 -2.41 6.93 -19.09
CA LYS A 265 -3.13 8.08 -18.53
C LYS A 265 -3.06 8.16 -17.02
N GLN A 266 -2.83 7.04 -16.34
CA GLN A 266 -2.78 6.92 -14.88
C GLN A 266 -2.01 5.68 -14.47
N SER A 267 -1.88 5.48 -13.15
CA SER A 267 -1.46 4.23 -12.55
C SER A 267 -2.65 3.55 -11.84
N ASN A 268 -2.42 2.39 -11.24
CA ASN A 268 -3.40 1.67 -10.44
C ASN A 268 -3.47 2.20 -8.99
N LEU A 269 -4.26 1.53 -8.18
CA LEU A 269 -4.46 1.85 -6.76
C LEU A 269 -3.14 1.87 -5.95
N CYS A 270 -2.18 0.98 -6.24
CA CYS A 270 -0.91 0.88 -5.51
C CYS A 270 0.31 1.36 -6.30
N SER A 271 0.11 2.00 -7.44
CA SER A 271 1.14 2.69 -8.25
C SER A 271 2.18 1.80 -8.94
N GLU A 272 1.99 0.46 -9.00
CA GLU A 272 2.92 -0.45 -9.71
C GLU A 272 2.52 -0.71 -11.16
N ILE A 273 1.27 -0.46 -11.55
CA ILE A 273 0.76 -0.75 -12.90
C ILE A 273 0.71 0.53 -13.72
N VAL A 274 1.36 0.53 -14.85
CA VAL A 274 1.34 1.63 -15.82
C VAL A 274 1.10 1.04 -17.22
N LEU A 275 -0.15 0.99 -17.60
CA LEU A 275 -0.64 0.40 -18.85
C LEU A 275 -1.50 1.41 -19.62
N PRO A 276 -1.57 1.34 -20.94
CA PRO A 276 -2.38 2.25 -21.74
C PRO A 276 -3.87 2.08 -21.46
N THR A 277 -4.56 3.21 -21.34
CA THR A 277 -6.00 3.29 -21.08
C THR A 277 -6.65 4.37 -21.96
N ASP A 278 -7.90 4.18 -22.30
CA ASP A 278 -8.72 5.16 -23.00
C ASP A 278 -10.22 4.90 -22.76
N LYS A 279 -11.09 5.57 -23.51
CA LYS A 279 -12.55 5.40 -23.41
C LYS A 279 -13.02 3.96 -23.69
N ASP A 280 -12.24 3.16 -24.42
CA ASP A 280 -12.57 1.79 -24.85
C ASP A 280 -11.70 0.73 -24.15
N ARG A 281 -10.70 1.17 -23.37
CA ARG A 281 -9.73 0.33 -22.67
C ARG A 281 -9.72 0.60 -21.16
N THR A 282 -10.10 -0.40 -20.39
CA THR A 282 -9.80 -0.49 -18.94
C THR A 282 -8.65 -1.46 -18.77
N ALA A 283 -7.47 -0.98 -18.45
CA ALA A 283 -6.31 -1.85 -18.34
C ALA A 283 -6.45 -2.87 -17.20
N VAL A 284 -5.89 -4.05 -17.41
CA VAL A 284 -5.96 -5.20 -16.50
C VAL A 284 -4.58 -5.78 -16.32
N CYS A 285 -4.16 -5.97 -15.07
CA CYS A 285 -2.95 -6.71 -14.77
C CYS A 285 -3.19 -7.78 -13.71
N CYS A 286 -2.66 -8.97 -13.93
CA CYS A 286 -2.62 -10.03 -12.95
C CYS A 286 -1.21 -10.16 -12.37
N LEU A 287 -1.15 -10.26 -11.04
CA LEU A 287 0.08 -10.17 -10.27
C LEU A 287 0.40 -11.47 -9.54
N SER A 288 1.67 -11.77 -9.41
CA SER A 288 2.24 -12.67 -8.41
C SER A 288 3.68 -12.26 -8.14
N SER A 289 4.21 -12.58 -6.96
CA SER A 289 5.52 -12.09 -6.54
C SER A 289 6.48 -13.23 -6.22
N LEU A 290 7.73 -13.06 -6.63
CA LEU A 290 8.83 -13.97 -6.34
C LEU A 290 9.45 -13.59 -5.00
N ASN A 291 9.66 -14.56 -4.11
CA ASN A 291 10.30 -14.30 -2.84
C ASN A 291 11.83 -14.30 -2.99
N LEU A 292 12.40 -13.13 -2.98
CA LEU A 292 13.83 -12.89 -3.16
C LEU A 292 14.68 -13.41 -2.00
N GLU A 293 14.08 -13.57 -0.82
CA GLU A 293 14.76 -14.20 0.32
C GLU A 293 15.33 -15.56 -0.06
N TYR A 294 14.65 -16.29 -0.94
CA TYR A 294 15.03 -17.61 -1.43
C TYR A 294 15.62 -17.56 -2.87
N PHE A 295 16.12 -16.41 -3.33
CA PHE A 295 16.66 -16.25 -4.69
C PHE A 295 17.73 -17.30 -5.02
N ASP A 296 18.69 -17.53 -4.11
CA ASP A 296 19.76 -18.49 -4.36
C ASP A 296 19.28 -19.96 -4.37
N ASP A 297 18.10 -20.22 -3.78
CA ASP A 297 17.49 -21.54 -3.78
C ASP A 297 16.77 -21.84 -5.10
N TRP A 298 16.11 -20.83 -5.71
CA TRP A 298 15.31 -21.04 -6.92
C TRP A 298 15.92 -20.52 -8.23
N LYS A 299 16.97 -19.71 -8.19
CA LYS A 299 17.56 -19.11 -9.41
C LYS A 299 18.03 -20.10 -10.47
N ASN A 300 18.32 -21.35 -10.07
CA ASN A 300 18.77 -22.42 -10.97
C ASN A 300 17.63 -23.36 -11.41
N GLU A 301 16.40 -23.13 -10.97
CA GLU A 301 15.22 -23.88 -11.39
C GLU A 301 14.78 -23.42 -12.79
N SER A 302 15.14 -24.19 -13.80
CA SER A 302 15.02 -23.78 -15.21
C SER A 302 13.60 -23.48 -15.68
N LEU A 303 12.58 -24.06 -15.06
CA LEU A 303 11.17 -23.87 -15.42
C LEU A 303 10.46 -22.84 -14.55
N PHE A 304 11.08 -22.37 -13.46
CA PHE A 304 10.38 -21.56 -12.45
C PHE A 304 9.75 -20.29 -13.05
N LEU A 305 10.53 -19.45 -13.71
CA LEU A 305 10.05 -18.18 -14.28
C LEU A 305 9.06 -18.42 -15.43
N ARG A 306 9.30 -19.45 -16.23
CA ARG A 306 8.39 -19.86 -17.32
C ARG A 306 7.05 -20.34 -16.76
N ASP A 307 7.06 -21.18 -15.75
CA ASP A 307 5.85 -21.70 -15.10
C ASP A 307 5.01 -20.58 -14.46
N VAL A 308 5.67 -19.61 -13.81
CA VAL A 308 5.00 -18.42 -13.25
C VAL A 308 4.33 -17.58 -14.34
N ALA A 309 5.04 -17.32 -15.46
CA ALA A 309 4.47 -16.57 -16.58
C ALA A 309 3.28 -17.33 -17.22
N GLU A 310 3.39 -18.63 -17.39
CA GLU A 310 2.31 -19.48 -17.92
C GLU A 310 1.09 -19.52 -16.98
N MET A 311 1.32 -19.61 -15.68
CA MET A 311 0.25 -19.55 -14.69
C MET A 311 -0.50 -18.21 -14.75
N LEU A 312 0.20 -17.08 -14.86
CA LEU A 312 -0.43 -15.76 -14.99
C LEU A 312 -1.19 -15.61 -16.31
N ASP A 313 -0.71 -16.21 -17.40
CA ASP A 313 -1.46 -16.29 -18.67
C ASP A 313 -2.78 -17.06 -18.50
N ASN A 314 -2.76 -18.16 -17.74
CA ASN A 314 -3.96 -18.95 -17.43
C ASN A 314 -4.94 -18.16 -16.54
N VAL A 315 -4.43 -17.40 -15.54
CA VAL A 315 -5.23 -16.50 -14.70
C VAL A 315 -5.92 -15.44 -15.55
N LEU A 316 -5.16 -14.81 -16.45
CA LEU A 316 -5.68 -13.78 -17.35
C LEU A 316 -6.72 -14.37 -18.33
N GLN A 317 -6.47 -15.56 -18.87
CA GLN A 317 -7.42 -16.26 -19.74
C GLN A 317 -8.72 -16.58 -18.99
N HIS A 318 -8.61 -17.06 -17.74
CA HIS A 318 -9.78 -17.30 -16.90
C HIS A 318 -10.63 -16.04 -16.70
N PHE A 319 -9.98 -14.88 -16.46
CA PHE A 319 -10.70 -13.61 -16.40
C PHE A 319 -11.40 -13.27 -17.71
N ILE A 320 -10.71 -13.37 -18.85
CA ILE A 320 -11.28 -13.08 -20.18
C ILE A 320 -12.53 -13.93 -20.43
N ASP A 321 -12.50 -15.20 -20.03
CA ASP A 321 -13.60 -16.16 -20.27
C ASP A 321 -14.78 -15.98 -19.30
N LYS A 322 -14.52 -15.59 -18.05
CA LYS A 322 -15.50 -15.58 -16.98
C LYS A 322 -16.04 -14.20 -16.60
N ALA A 323 -15.32 -13.13 -16.94
CA ALA A 323 -15.77 -11.78 -16.63
C ALA A 323 -17.09 -11.46 -17.34
N PRO A 324 -18.04 -10.79 -16.65
CA PRO A 324 -19.32 -10.41 -17.26
C PRO A 324 -19.13 -9.34 -18.34
N ASP A 325 -20.11 -9.22 -19.23
CA ASP A 325 -20.05 -8.23 -20.31
C ASP A 325 -20.21 -6.78 -19.82
N THR A 326 -20.64 -6.59 -18.58
CA THR A 326 -20.65 -5.28 -17.90
C THR A 326 -19.27 -4.65 -17.75
N VAL A 327 -18.19 -5.46 -17.85
CA VAL A 327 -16.79 -5.01 -17.82
C VAL A 327 -16.09 -5.29 -19.17
N HIS A 328 -16.80 -5.04 -20.28
CA HIS A 328 -16.31 -5.34 -21.63
C HIS A 328 -15.01 -4.60 -21.98
N ARG A 329 -14.80 -3.36 -21.50
CA ARG A 329 -13.55 -2.61 -21.71
C ARG A 329 -12.35 -3.31 -21.06
N ALA A 330 -12.54 -3.87 -19.84
CA ALA A 330 -11.52 -4.65 -19.15
C ALA A 330 -11.23 -5.98 -19.89
N LYS A 331 -12.26 -6.70 -20.35
CA LYS A 331 -12.10 -7.90 -21.18
C LYS A 331 -11.34 -7.60 -22.47
N HIS A 332 -11.69 -6.49 -23.13
CA HIS A 332 -11.03 -6.06 -24.37
C HIS A 332 -9.55 -5.77 -24.14
N SER A 333 -9.22 -4.97 -23.13
CA SER A 333 -7.84 -4.65 -22.77
C SER A 333 -7.04 -5.91 -22.40
N ALA A 334 -7.57 -6.76 -21.50
CA ALA A 334 -6.93 -8.00 -21.08
C ALA A 334 -6.61 -8.92 -22.28
N ARG A 335 -7.53 -9.01 -23.25
CA ARG A 335 -7.34 -9.82 -24.47
C ARG A 335 -6.29 -9.20 -25.40
N SER A 336 -6.28 -7.87 -25.54
CA SER A 336 -5.42 -7.14 -26.48
C SER A 336 -3.97 -7.08 -26.00
N GLU A 337 -3.76 -6.77 -24.71
CA GLU A 337 -2.43 -6.58 -24.13
C GLU A 337 -1.82 -7.84 -23.56
N ARG A 338 -2.64 -8.72 -22.97
CA ARG A 338 -2.21 -9.86 -22.17
C ARG A 338 -1.10 -9.50 -21.17
N SER A 339 -1.22 -8.35 -20.51
CA SER A 339 -0.21 -7.87 -19.58
C SER A 339 -0.21 -8.70 -18.29
N ILE A 340 0.99 -9.07 -17.83
CA ILE A 340 1.22 -9.70 -16.53
C ILE A 340 2.15 -8.84 -15.69
N GLY A 341 2.11 -9.05 -14.37
CA GLY A 341 2.95 -8.33 -13.42
C GLY A 341 3.66 -9.29 -12.46
N VAL A 342 4.81 -9.82 -12.88
CA VAL A 342 5.68 -10.56 -11.96
C VAL A 342 6.40 -9.57 -11.07
N GLY A 343 6.11 -9.62 -9.77
CA GLY A 343 6.70 -8.75 -8.76
C GLY A 343 7.72 -9.48 -7.89
N ALA A 344 8.09 -8.83 -6.80
CA ALA A 344 9.07 -9.34 -5.85
C ALA A 344 8.73 -8.95 -4.41
N LEU A 345 9.07 -9.81 -3.46
CA LEU A 345 9.08 -9.52 -2.02
C LEU A 345 10.36 -10.11 -1.39
N GLY A 346 10.66 -9.72 -0.17
CA GLY A 346 11.79 -10.30 0.56
C GLY A 346 13.16 -9.74 0.19
N PHE A 347 13.26 -8.56 -0.43
CA PHE A 347 14.56 -8.02 -0.82
C PHE A 347 15.46 -7.70 0.40
N HIS A 348 14.96 -7.00 1.41
CA HIS A 348 15.74 -6.71 2.62
C HIS A 348 16.06 -7.98 3.40
N ALA A 349 15.11 -8.93 3.49
CA ALA A 349 15.33 -10.24 4.09
C ALA A 349 16.47 -11.00 3.40
N HIS A 350 16.52 -10.96 2.06
CA HIS A 350 17.63 -11.51 1.27
C HIS A 350 18.96 -10.87 1.65
N LEU A 351 19.03 -9.54 1.75
CA LEU A 351 20.24 -8.84 2.14
C LEU A 351 20.68 -9.24 3.55
N GLN A 352 19.75 -9.30 4.51
CA GLN A 352 20.05 -9.72 5.89
C GLN A 352 20.51 -11.19 5.96
N ARG A 353 19.90 -12.09 5.19
CA ARG A 353 20.34 -13.49 5.05
C ARG A 353 21.81 -13.60 4.64
N HIS A 354 22.29 -12.64 3.82
CA HIS A 354 23.66 -12.57 3.32
C HIS A 354 24.57 -11.60 4.11
N ASN A 355 24.14 -11.09 5.24
CA ASN A 355 24.86 -10.11 6.06
C ASN A 355 25.26 -8.85 5.26
N LEU A 356 24.37 -8.35 4.39
CA LEU A 356 24.58 -7.16 3.58
C LEU A 356 23.72 -6.00 4.12
N PRO A 357 24.33 -4.84 4.45
CA PRO A 357 23.58 -3.62 4.72
C PRO A 357 22.81 -3.16 3.48
N PHE A 358 21.60 -2.64 3.69
CA PHE A 358 20.78 -2.08 2.61
C PHE A 358 21.51 -0.90 1.92
N GLU A 359 22.19 -0.07 2.70
CA GLU A 359 22.98 1.08 2.25
C GLU A 359 24.40 0.64 1.86
N SER A 360 24.53 -0.19 0.83
CA SER A 360 25.86 -0.65 0.38
C SER A 360 25.94 -0.91 -1.12
N ALA A 361 27.13 -0.76 -1.68
CA ALA A 361 27.41 -1.09 -3.07
C ALA A 361 27.19 -2.58 -3.38
N LEU A 362 27.42 -3.46 -2.43
CA LEU A 362 27.15 -4.90 -2.57
C LEU A 362 25.65 -5.17 -2.68
N ALA A 363 24.83 -4.47 -1.90
CA ALA A 363 23.38 -4.56 -2.03
C ALA A 363 22.89 -4.06 -3.40
N LYS A 364 23.47 -2.97 -3.94
CA LYS A 364 23.19 -2.49 -5.31
C LYS A 364 23.57 -3.55 -6.36
N SER A 365 24.74 -4.15 -6.25
CA SER A 365 25.17 -5.20 -7.16
C SER A 365 24.23 -6.42 -7.13
N ARG A 366 23.79 -6.82 -5.92
CA ARG A 366 22.87 -7.92 -5.72
C ARG A 366 21.48 -7.61 -6.29
N ASN A 367 20.99 -6.40 -6.09
CA ASN A 367 19.75 -5.90 -6.68
C ASN A 367 19.75 -6.04 -8.21
N VAL A 368 20.80 -5.57 -8.87
CA VAL A 368 20.96 -5.66 -10.35
C VAL A 368 21.05 -7.12 -10.81
N GLU A 369 21.81 -7.97 -10.10
CA GLU A 369 21.93 -9.40 -10.42
C GLU A 369 20.56 -10.09 -10.42
N ILE A 370 19.79 -9.90 -9.35
CA ILE A 370 18.48 -10.52 -9.15
C ILE A 370 17.51 -10.08 -10.26
N PHE A 371 17.32 -8.79 -10.46
CA PHE A 371 16.32 -8.30 -11.42
C PHE A 371 16.71 -8.55 -12.88
N ARG A 372 18.01 -8.57 -13.20
CA ARG A 372 18.50 -9.01 -14.50
C ARG A 372 18.18 -10.48 -14.74
N HIS A 373 18.39 -11.35 -13.76
CA HIS A 373 18.08 -12.78 -13.87
C HIS A 373 16.59 -13.00 -14.11
N ILE A 374 15.72 -12.36 -13.31
CA ILE A 374 14.27 -12.47 -13.46
C ILE A 374 13.83 -11.99 -14.84
N ARG A 375 14.29 -10.82 -15.25
CA ARG A 375 13.92 -10.24 -16.55
C ARG A 375 14.30 -11.13 -17.72
N ARG A 376 15.52 -11.65 -17.74
CA ARG A 376 15.97 -12.54 -18.80
C ARG A 376 15.11 -13.79 -18.90
N GLY A 377 14.83 -14.47 -17.77
CA GLY A 377 14.00 -15.68 -17.81
C GLY A 377 12.56 -15.39 -18.22
N LEU A 378 11.99 -14.24 -17.84
CA LEU A 378 10.67 -13.84 -18.29
C LEU A 378 10.62 -13.44 -19.78
N ASP A 379 11.66 -12.80 -20.31
CA ASP A 379 11.74 -12.50 -21.75
C ASP A 379 11.82 -13.81 -22.58
N GLU A 380 12.59 -14.79 -22.14
CA GLU A 380 12.66 -16.13 -22.76
C GLU A 380 11.28 -16.81 -22.72
N ALA A 381 10.60 -16.82 -21.57
CA ALA A 381 9.25 -17.34 -21.38
C ALA A 381 8.22 -16.63 -22.28
N ASN A 382 8.33 -15.30 -22.42
CA ASN A 382 7.43 -14.52 -23.26
C ASN A 382 7.48 -14.93 -24.73
N LEU A 383 8.68 -15.12 -25.26
CA LEU A 383 8.88 -15.58 -26.65
C LEU A 383 8.46 -17.05 -26.84
N GLU A 384 8.73 -17.92 -25.87
CA GLU A 384 8.31 -19.31 -25.91
C GLU A 384 6.77 -19.43 -25.92
N LEU A 385 6.11 -18.75 -24.98
CA LEU A 385 4.64 -18.76 -24.88
C LEU A 385 3.98 -18.06 -26.07
N GLY A 386 4.63 -17.05 -26.66
CA GLY A 386 4.20 -16.43 -27.91
C GLY A 386 4.15 -17.43 -29.08
N LYS A 387 5.16 -18.30 -29.19
CA LYS A 387 5.18 -19.40 -30.22
C LYS A 387 4.11 -20.47 -29.93
N LEU A 388 3.93 -20.83 -28.66
CA LEU A 388 3.03 -21.94 -28.27
C LEU A 388 1.55 -21.52 -28.27
N ARG A 389 1.23 -20.30 -27.87
CA ARG A 389 -0.14 -19.83 -27.60
C ARG A 389 -0.58 -18.66 -28.47
N GLY A 390 0.30 -18.17 -29.34
CA GLY A 390 0.09 -16.98 -30.16
C GLY A 390 0.48 -15.69 -29.43
N GLU A 391 0.78 -14.67 -30.21
CA GLU A 391 1.13 -13.33 -29.75
C GLU A 391 -0.07 -12.59 -29.18
N ALA A 392 0.16 -11.65 -28.25
CA ALA A 392 -0.88 -10.72 -27.87
C ALA A 392 -1.27 -9.84 -29.08
N PRO A 393 -2.56 -9.50 -29.28
CA PRO A 393 -3.00 -8.65 -30.39
C PRO A 393 -2.27 -7.30 -30.48
N ASP A 394 -1.89 -6.72 -29.34
CA ASP A 394 -1.09 -5.49 -29.33
C ASP A 394 0.38 -5.71 -29.71
N ALA A 395 0.90 -6.90 -29.54
CA ALA A 395 2.30 -7.26 -29.78
C ALA A 395 2.52 -8.12 -31.05
N ILE A 396 1.55 -8.16 -31.98
CA ILE A 396 1.66 -8.95 -33.21
C ILE A 396 2.92 -8.54 -33.99
N GLY A 397 3.67 -9.55 -34.46
CA GLY A 397 4.92 -9.38 -35.18
C GLY A 397 6.17 -9.28 -34.29
N THR A 398 5.99 -9.31 -32.96
CA THR A 398 7.11 -9.24 -32.00
C THR A 398 7.53 -10.60 -31.45
N GLY A 399 6.74 -11.65 -31.68
CA GLY A 399 6.90 -12.98 -31.05
C GLY A 399 6.43 -13.07 -29.61
N ARG A 400 5.87 -12.01 -29.02
CA ARG A 400 5.56 -11.92 -27.60
C ARG A 400 4.15 -12.34 -27.25
N ARG A 401 4.03 -13.17 -26.22
CA ARG A 401 2.74 -13.50 -25.60
C ARG A 401 2.15 -12.36 -24.78
N PHE A 402 3.00 -11.58 -24.13
CA PHE A 402 2.64 -10.51 -23.19
C PHE A 402 3.21 -9.17 -23.65
N SER A 403 2.43 -8.09 -23.47
CA SER A 403 2.93 -6.73 -23.71
C SER A 403 3.88 -6.28 -22.60
N HIS A 404 3.60 -6.65 -21.35
CA HIS A 404 4.39 -6.32 -20.16
C HIS A 404 4.56 -7.55 -19.28
N LEU A 405 5.64 -7.61 -18.51
CA LEU A 405 6.05 -8.77 -17.73
C LEU A 405 6.15 -8.53 -16.24
N MET A 406 6.60 -7.35 -15.83
CA MET A 406 6.99 -7.09 -14.44
C MET A 406 6.34 -5.83 -13.87
N ALA A 407 5.82 -5.97 -12.66
CA ALA A 407 5.32 -4.89 -11.81
C ALA A 407 5.56 -5.28 -10.36
N VAL A 408 6.03 -4.35 -9.53
CA VAL A 408 6.39 -4.64 -8.14
C VAL A 408 5.36 -4.05 -7.19
N ALA A 409 4.48 -4.92 -6.69
CA ALA A 409 3.42 -4.59 -5.73
C ALA A 409 3.96 -4.41 -4.29
N PRO A 410 3.19 -3.79 -3.36
CA PRO A 410 3.67 -3.51 -2.00
C PRO A 410 3.80 -4.75 -1.11
N ASN A 411 3.05 -5.82 -1.34
CA ASN A 411 3.17 -7.15 -0.69
C ASN A 411 3.08 -7.15 0.86
N ALA A 412 2.31 -6.27 1.49
CA ALA A 412 2.24 -6.18 2.94
C ALA A 412 1.70 -7.47 3.60
N SER A 413 0.54 -7.98 3.14
CA SER A 413 -0.03 -9.23 3.66
C SER A 413 0.73 -10.47 3.18
N SER A 414 1.21 -10.47 1.94
CA SER A 414 1.95 -11.59 1.37
C SER A 414 3.26 -11.86 2.08
N SER A 415 3.97 -10.81 2.51
CA SER A 415 5.22 -10.96 3.27
C SER A 415 5.01 -11.68 4.59
N ILE A 416 3.91 -11.42 5.28
CA ILE A 416 3.52 -12.12 6.52
C ILE A 416 3.26 -13.60 6.24
N ILE A 417 2.49 -13.91 5.20
CA ILE A 417 2.16 -15.28 4.79
C ILE A 417 3.42 -16.06 4.36
N MET A 418 4.34 -15.40 3.67
CA MET A 418 5.57 -16.02 3.18
C MET A 418 6.69 -16.08 4.26
N GLY A 419 6.33 -16.46 5.50
CA GLY A 419 7.27 -16.66 6.60
C GLY A 419 7.82 -15.36 7.18
N ASN A 420 6.99 -14.30 7.23
CA ASN A 420 7.35 -12.99 7.76
C ASN A 420 8.63 -12.42 7.12
N THR A 421 8.70 -12.50 5.80
CA THR A 421 9.78 -11.90 5.01
C THR A 421 9.61 -10.38 4.91
N SER A 422 10.58 -9.65 4.36
CA SER A 422 10.40 -8.21 4.15
C SER A 422 9.38 -7.92 3.05
N PRO A 423 8.53 -6.88 3.20
CA PRO A 423 7.53 -6.56 2.19
C PRO A 423 8.19 -6.02 0.93
N SER A 424 7.75 -6.48 -0.24
CA SER A 424 8.19 -5.96 -1.53
C SER A 424 9.72 -5.86 -1.65
N VAL A 425 10.18 -4.73 -2.13
CA VAL A 425 11.61 -4.36 -2.27
C VAL A 425 12.06 -3.35 -1.21
N GLU A 426 11.24 -3.17 -0.19
CA GLU A 426 11.43 -2.18 0.89
C GLU A 426 12.28 -2.72 2.04
N PRO A 427 12.88 -1.82 2.84
CA PRO A 427 13.43 -2.20 4.13
C PRO A 427 12.32 -2.62 5.12
N TYR A 428 12.67 -3.48 6.08
CA TYR A 428 11.81 -3.74 7.22
C TYR A 428 11.48 -2.45 7.97
N ARG A 429 10.20 -2.25 8.30
CA ARG A 429 9.75 -1.08 9.07
C ARG A 429 10.29 -1.08 10.50
N ALA A 430 10.38 -2.25 11.11
CA ALA A 430 10.89 -2.47 12.47
C ALA A 430 11.45 -3.89 12.61
N ASN A 431 12.43 -4.11 13.49
CA ASN A 431 12.93 -5.44 13.77
C ASN A 431 12.06 -6.23 14.77
N ALA A 432 11.17 -5.53 15.48
CA ALA A 432 10.12 -6.13 16.28
C ALA A 432 8.89 -5.24 16.30
N TYR A 433 7.72 -5.82 16.16
CA TYR A 433 6.45 -5.11 16.28
C TYR A 433 5.35 -6.01 16.84
N ARG A 434 4.39 -5.39 17.50
CA ARG A 434 3.18 -6.07 17.94
C ARG A 434 2.08 -5.82 16.90
N GLN A 435 1.43 -6.89 16.50
CA GLN A 435 0.24 -6.82 15.68
C GLN A 435 -0.95 -7.30 16.47
N ASP A 436 -1.89 -6.39 16.70
CA ASP A 436 -3.15 -6.71 17.36
C ASP A 436 -4.15 -7.22 16.31
N THR A 437 -4.76 -8.34 16.61
CA THR A 437 -5.80 -8.95 15.78
C THR A 437 -7.03 -9.20 16.66
N LEU A 438 -8.18 -9.49 16.06
CA LEU A 438 -9.42 -9.81 16.79
C LEU A 438 -9.26 -10.94 17.81
N SER A 439 -8.28 -11.82 17.64
CA SER A 439 -8.05 -12.99 18.49
C SER A 439 -6.77 -12.92 19.34
N GLY A 440 -6.10 -11.77 19.41
CA GLY A 440 -4.93 -11.59 20.28
C GLY A 440 -3.86 -10.70 19.69
N SER A 441 -2.84 -10.40 20.50
CA SER A 441 -1.67 -9.62 20.14
C SER A 441 -0.51 -10.56 19.85
N PHE A 442 0.10 -10.44 18.67
CA PHE A 442 1.24 -11.24 18.23
C PHE A 442 2.50 -10.38 18.21
N LEU A 443 3.57 -10.90 18.75
CA LEU A 443 4.89 -10.26 18.69
C LEU A 443 5.68 -10.86 17.52
N ASN A 444 5.91 -10.06 16.50
CA ASN A 444 6.79 -10.41 15.39
C ASN A 444 8.21 -9.96 15.67
N LYS A 445 9.18 -10.84 15.43
CA LYS A 445 10.60 -10.58 15.53
C LYS A 445 11.28 -10.83 14.19
N ASN A 446 12.21 -9.97 13.82
CA ASN A 446 13.06 -10.22 12.67
C ASN A 446 13.88 -11.50 12.89
N LYS A 447 13.70 -12.51 12.05
CA LYS A 447 14.27 -13.85 12.23
C LYS A 447 15.80 -13.88 12.15
N TYR A 448 16.41 -13.01 11.35
CA TYR A 448 17.86 -12.91 11.23
C TYR A 448 18.50 -12.23 12.44
N LEU A 449 17.85 -11.18 12.92
CA LEU A 449 18.25 -10.55 14.18
C LEU A 449 18.02 -11.48 15.37
N ASP A 450 16.93 -12.24 15.39
CA ASP A 450 16.63 -13.20 16.45
C ASP A 450 17.73 -14.27 16.58
N LYS A 451 18.16 -14.79 15.44
CA LYS A 451 19.31 -15.72 15.40
C LYS A 451 20.58 -15.08 15.96
N LEU A 452 20.91 -13.86 15.52
CA LEU A 452 22.09 -13.15 15.97
C LEU A 452 22.04 -12.84 17.47
N ILE A 453 20.89 -12.39 17.99
CA ILE A 453 20.73 -12.12 19.43
C ILE A 453 20.87 -13.41 20.25
N LYS A 454 20.30 -14.53 19.82
CA LYS A 454 20.47 -15.83 20.48
C LYS A 454 21.92 -16.27 20.55
N GLU A 455 22.71 -16.01 19.51
CA GLU A 455 24.15 -16.33 19.48
C GLU A 455 24.98 -15.45 20.45
N LYS A 456 24.53 -14.22 20.70
CA LYS A 456 25.25 -13.23 21.51
C LYS A 456 24.83 -13.18 22.98
N THR A 457 23.66 -13.70 23.34
CA THR A 457 23.13 -13.69 24.71
C THR A 457 23.56 -14.93 25.46
N LYS A 458 23.80 -14.78 26.78
CA LYS A 458 24.26 -15.86 27.67
C LYS A 458 23.11 -16.68 28.23
N ASP A 459 21.95 -16.06 28.38
CA ASP A 459 20.79 -16.68 28.99
C ASP A 459 19.47 -16.06 28.47
N GLU A 460 18.36 -16.67 28.84
CA GLU A 460 17.02 -16.25 28.44
C GLU A 460 16.62 -14.88 29.03
N ALA A 461 17.14 -14.52 30.18
CA ALA A 461 16.82 -13.24 30.82
C ALA A 461 17.47 -12.09 30.05
N GLU A 462 18.73 -12.23 29.63
CA GLU A 462 19.42 -11.26 28.77
C GLU A 462 18.73 -11.15 27.39
N TYR A 463 18.39 -12.28 26.80
CA TYR A 463 17.65 -12.34 25.53
C TYR A 463 16.31 -11.59 25.62
N ASN A 464 15.48 -11.86 26.61
CA ASN A 464 14.18 -11.21 26.79
C ASN A 464 14.32 -9.70 27.08
N LYS A 465 15.35 -9.30 27.83
CA LYS A 465 15.66 -7.89 28.10
C LYS A 465 16.02 -7.14 26.82
N LEU A 466 16.83 -7.72 25.94
CA LEU A 466 17.20 -7.11 24.66
C LEU A 466 15.98 -6.90 23.76
N TRP A 467 15.12 -7.93 23.62
CA TRP A 467 13.90 -7.78 22.82
C TRP A 467 12.94 -6.74 23.39
N SER A 468 12.81 -6.67 24.72
CA SER A 468 12.00 -5.62 25.35
C SER A 468 12.55 -4.23 25.05
N ASN A 469 13.87 -4.09 25.01
CA ASN A 469 14.54 -2.84 24.69
C ASN A 469 14.38 -2.45 23.21
N ILE A 470 14.49 -3.41 22.28
CA ILE A 470 14.25 -3.22 20.84
C ILE A 470 12.81 -2.75 20.60
N ILE A 471 11.83 -3.39 21.24
CA ILE A 471 10.41 -3.02 21.13
C ILE A 471 10.17 -1.61 21.69
N ALA A 472 10.80 -1.28 22.81
CA ALA A 472 10.70 0.06 23.41
C ALA A 472 11.28 1.18 22.54
N SER A 473 12.19 0.81 21.63
CA SER A 473 12.87 1.70 20.69
C SER A 473 12.32 1.57 19.27
N ASP A 474 11.03 1.31 19.10
CA ASP A 474 10.32 1.20 17.80
C ASP A 474 10.98 0.19 16.83
N GLY A 475 11.57 -0.87 17.38
CA GLY A 475 12.26 -1.90 16.61
C GLY A 475 13.67 -1.53 16.16
N SER A 476 14.23 -0.41 16.59
CA SER A 476 15.61 0.00 16.35
C SER A 476 16.60 -0.86 17.15
N VAL A 477 17.78 -1.08 16.58
CA VAL A 477 18.91 -1.74 17.21
C VAL A 477 20.12 -0.82 17.39
N GLN A 478 20.01 0.45 16.97
CA GLN A 478 21.16 1.37 16.90
C GLN A 478 21.77 1.69 18.26
N HIS A 479 21.00 1.59 19.32
CA HIS A 479 21.40 1.85 20.73
C HIS A 479 21.99 0.62 21.45
N LEU A 480 22.03 -0.56 20.81
CA LEU A 480 22.49 -1.80 21.44
C LEU A 480 24.01 -1.93 21.39
N ASP A 481 24.68 -1.96 22.54
CA ASP A 481 26.14 -2.12 22.64
C ASP A 481 26.62 -3.53 22.28
N ILE A 482 25.75 -4.53 22.35
CA ILE A 482 26.08 -5.93 22.01
C ILE A 482 26.30 -6.14 20.51
N LEU A 483 25.80 -5.21 19.67
CA LEU A 483 25.96 -5.25 18.22
C LEU A 483 27.08 -4.30 17.78
N ASN A 484 27.93 -4.77 16.87
CA ASN A 484 28.92 -3.91 16.21
C ASN A 484 28.27 -3.02 15.13
N ASP A 485 29.02 -2.02 14.62
CA ASP A 485 28.50 -1.04 13.68
C ASP A 485 27.93 -1.69 12.39
N ARG A 486 28.63 -2.71 11.86
CA ARG A 486 28.14 -3.42 10.67
C ARG A 486 26.84 -4.19 10.92
N GLU A 487 26.70 -4.83 12.08
CA GLU A 487 25.46 -5.51 12.47
C GLU A 487 24.32 -4.50 12.61
N LYS A 488 24.58 -3.33 13.22
CA LYS A 488 23.61 -2.24 13.30
C LYS A 488 23.18 -1.75 11.92
N ASP A 489 24.09 -1.62 10.96
CA ASP A 489 23.78 -1.21 9.58
C ASP A 489 22.94 -2.25 8.85
N ILE A 490 23.15 -3.55 9.07
CA ILE A 490 22.35 -4.64 8.48
C ILE A 490 20.89 -4.58 8.95
N PHE A 491 20.67 -4.22 10.23
CA PHE A 491 19.34 -4.21 10.84
C PHE A 491 18.73 -2.81 11.01
N LYS A 492 19.21 -1.81 10.24
CA LYS A 492 18.51 -0.53 10.13
C LYS A 492 17.08 -0.72 9.70
N THR A 493 16.17 0.00 10.35
CA THR A 493 14.76 0.06 9.98
C THR A 493 14.54 1.03 8.82
N SER A 494 13.37 0.99 8.19
CA SER A 494 13.04 1.88 7.07
C SER A 494 13.17 3.37 7.42
N MET A 495 12.92 3.76 8.67
CA MET A 495 13.06 5.15 9.15
C MET A 495 14.52 5.57 9.40
N GLU A 496 15.43 4.62 9.54
CA GLU A 496 16.86 4.84 9.78
C GLU A 496 17.68 4.82 8.50
N ILE A 497 17.14 4.20 7.45
CA ILE A 497 17.77 4.15 6.12
C ILE A 497 17.58 5.49 5.41
N ASP A 498 18.67 6.00 4.83
CA ASP A 498 18.60 7.16 3.94
C ASP A 498 17.75 6.82 2.70
N GLN A 499 16.66 7.55 2.50
CA GLN A 499 15.70 7.27 1.44
C GLN A 499 16.27 7.46 0.02
N ARG A 500 17.41 8.12 -0.12
CA ARG A 500 18.15 8.16 -1.38
C ARG A 500 18.59 6.77 -1.83
N TRP A 501 18.97 5.88 -0.90
CA TRP A 501 19.29 4.48 -1.21
C TRP A 501 18.06 3.70 -1.70
N VAL A 502 16.87 3.96 -1.12
CA VAL A 502 15.62 3.34 -1.61
C VAL A 502 15.37 3.74 -3.06
N VAL A 503 15.52 5.03 -3.39
CA VAL A 503 15.35 5.56 -4.76
C VAL A 503 16.44 5.01 -5.71
N GLU A 504 17.71 4.96 -5.30
CA GLU A 504 18.78 4.38 -6.11
C GLU A 504 18.57 2.92 -6.45
N HIS A 505 18.24 2.11 -5.44
CA HIS A 505 17.90 0.69 -5.66
C HIS A 505 16.70 0.52 -6.60
N ALA A 506 15.67 1.36 -6.43
CA ALA A 506 14.50 1.34 -7.28
C ALA A 506 14.85 1.72 -8.74
N SER A 507 15.71 2.73 -8.93
CA SER A 507 16.19 3.14 -10.24
C SER A 507 17.03 2.05 -10.93
N ASP A 508 17.94 1.43 -10.21
CA ASP A 508 18.78 0.35 -10.75
C ASP A 508 17.92 -0.82 -11.28
N ARG A 509 16.87 -1.20 -10.55
CA ARG A 509 15.98 -2.29 -10.98
C ARG A 509 14.92 -1.85 -12.00
N GLN A 510 14.56 -0.55 -12.08
CA GLN A 510 13.59 -0.05 -13.06
C GLN A 510 13.99 -0.36 -14.49
N ASN A 511 15.27 -0.50 -14.78
CA ASN A 511 15.79 -0.90 -16.10
C ASN A 511 15.32 -2.32 -16.52
N TYR A 512 14.89 -3.14 -15.58
CA TYR A 512 14.42 -4.50 -15.81
C TYR A 512 12.89 -4.63 -15.68
N ILE A 513 12.21 -3.62 -15.14
CA ILE A 513 10.77 -3.59 -14.88
C ILE A 513 10.08 -2.73 -15.92
N ASP A 514 9.27 -3.34 -16.77
CA ASP A 514 8.57 -2.63 -17.85
C ASP A 514 7.32 -1.84 -17.38
N GLN A 515 6.72 -2.20 -16.27
CA GLN A 515 5.73 -1.37 -15.58
C GLN A 515 6.39 -0.51 -14.49
N ALA A 516 5.83 -0.43 -13.29
CA ALA A 516 6.33 0.41 -12.21
C ALA A 516 6.54 -0.38 -10.90
N GLN A 517 6.85 0.35 -9.85
CA GLN A 517 7.12 -0.19 -8.51
C GLN A 517 6.36 0.63 -7.48
N SER A 518 5.67 -0.05 -6.55
CA SER A 518 5.04 0.61 -5.39
C SER A 518 6.10 1.00 -4.37
N ILE A 519 6.73 2.16 -4.56
CA ILE A 519 7.81 2.64 -3.70
C ILE A 519 7.26 3.50 -2.58
N ASN A 520 7.26 2.97 -1.35
CA ASN A 520 7.06 3.75 -0.14
C ASN A 520 8.34 4.49 0.23
N LEU A 521 8.19 5.74 0.64
CA LEU A 521 9.27 6.54 1.20
C LEU A 521 8.98 6.82 2.67
N PHE A 522 10.01 6.73 3.52
CA PHE A 522 9.86 6.82 4.96
C PHE A 522 10.61 8.05 5.49
N PHE A 523 9.87 8.99 6.06
CA PHE A 523 10.46 10.22 6.57
C PHE A 523 10.06 10.45 8.02
N ARG A 524 11.02 10.87 8.83
CA ARG A 524 10.73 11.36 10.18
C ARG A 524 9.94 12.67 10.10
N PRO A 525 9.03 12.94 11.04
CA PRO A 525 8.22 14.17 11.02
C PRO A 525 9.05 15.46 11.04
N ASP A 526 10.25 15.40 11.60
CA ASP A 526 11.21 16.50 11.74
C ASP A 526 12.23 16.55 10.59
N CYS A 527 12.02 15.80 9.51
CA CYS A 527 12.96 15.78 8.39
C CYS A 527 13.08 17.15 7.71
N ASN A 528 14.28 17.43 7.22
CA ASN A 528 14.56 18.70 6.51
C ASN A 528 13.79 18.71 5.17
N VAL A 529 13.07 19.81 4.89
CA VAL A 529 12.31 20.00 3.64
C VAL A 529 13.20 19.86 2.39
N LYS A 530 14.45 20.29 2.47
CA LYS A 530 15.40 20.12 1.34
C LYS A 530 15.73 18.65 1.08
N TYR A 531 15.83 17.83 2.14
CA TYR A 531 16.02 16.39 2.01
C TYR A 531 14.78 15.73 1.42
N LEU A 532 13.59 16.05 1.93
CA LEU A 532 12.32 15.57 1.39
C LEU A 532 12.21 15.87 -0.11
N HIS A 533 12.40 17.14 -0.50
CA HIS A 533 12.40 17.54 -1.90
C HIS A 533 13.48 16.78 -2.70
N GLY A 534 14.70 16.73 -2.19
CA GLY A 534 15.84 16.10 -2.88
C GLY A 534 15.59 14.62 -3.21
N VAL A 535 15.00 13.87 -2.32
CA VAL A 535 14.65 12.45 -2.55
C VAL A 535 13.58 12.32 -3.65
N HIS A 536 12.51 13.12 -3.61
CA HIS A 536 11.46 13.11 -4.64
C HIS A 536 11.98 13.58 -6.01
N PHE A 537 12.80 14.62 -6.03
CA PHE A 537 13.42 15.13 -7.24
C PHE A 537 14.40 14.09 -7.85
N MET A 538 15.18 13.42 -7.00
CA MET A 538 16.07 12.34 -7.42
C MET A 538 15.30 11.17 -8.06
N ALA A 539 14.13 10.82 -7.54
CA ALA A 539 13.28 9.79 -8.11
C ALA A 539 12.90 10.10 -9.56
N TRP A 540 12.51 11.34 -9.86
CA TRP A 540 12.24 11.79 -11.22
C TRP A 540 13.50 11.75 -12.10
N LYS A 541 14.61 12.34 -11.62
CA LYS A 541 15.88 12.41 -12.38
C LYS A 541 16.44 11.04 -12.72
N LEU A 542 16.29 10.06 -11.84
CA LEU A 542 16.76 8.70 -12.06
C LEU A 542 15.76 7.82 -12.82
N GLY A 543 14.65 8.39 -13.32
CA GLY A 543 13.72 7.72 -14.24
C GLY A 543 12.77 6.74 -13.58
N LEU A 544 12.44 6.92 -12.32
CA LEU A 544 11.32 6.19 -11.70
C LEU A 544 10.00 6.62 -12.32
N LYS A 545 9.06 5.69 -12.44
CA LYS A 545 7.74 5.96 -13.01
C LYS A 545 6.75 6.43 -11.95
N THR A 546 6.85 5.91 -10.73
CA THR A 546 5.88 6.17 -9.65
C THR A 546 6.55 6.25 -8.29
N LEU A 547 5.88 6.96 -7.36
CA LEU A 547 6.11 6.90 -5.92
C LEU A 547 4.76 6.66 -5.23
N TYR A 548 4.71 5.69 -4.33
CA TYR A 548 3.52 5.30 -3.59
C TYR A 548 3.34 6.18 -2.34
N TYR A 549 3.13 5.62 -1.16
CA TYR A 549 2.97 6.42 0.06
C TYR A 549 4.23 7.15 0.49
N CYS A 550 4.03 8.31 1.12
CA CYS A 550 5.01 8.96 1.96
C CYS A 550 4.68 8.64 3.43
N ARG A 551 5.42 7.72 4.03
CA ARG A 551 5.20 7.27 5.40
C ARG A 551 5.93 8.18 6.37
N SER A 552 5.20 8.82 7.29
CA SER A 552 5.81 9.59 8.36
C SER A 552 5.21 9.18 9.71
N GLU A 553 6.04 9.12 10.76
CA GLU A 553 5.56 8.91 12.11
C GLU A 553 5.09 10.25 12.71
N LYS A 554 3.88 10.29 13.25
CA LYS A 554 3.42 11.46 13.99
C LYS A 554 4.19 11.54 15.31
N ILE A 555 4.74 12.70 15.65
CA ILE A 555 5.49 12.98 16.90
C ILE A 555 4.75 12.48 18.16
N GLY A 556 3.42 12.44 18.14
CA GLY A 556 2.61 11.92 19.24
C GLY A 556 2.59 10.40 19.45
N LYS A 557 3.18 9.59 18.52
CA LYS A 557 3.23 8.10 18.67
C LYS A 557 4.41 7.64 19.52
N ALA A 558 5.58 8.26 19.41
CA ALA A 558 6.77 7.92 20.18
C ALA A 558 6.54 8.07 21.68
N ASP A 559 5.90 9.16 22.11
CA ASP A 559 5.52 9.39 23.52
C ASP A 559 4.48 8.39 24.06
N LYS A 560 3.60 7.85 23.18
CA LYS A 560 2.57 6.89 23.59
C LYS A 560 3.14 5.50 23.90
N VAL A 561 4.17 5.06 23.16
CA VAL A 561 4.79 3.75 23.33
C VAL A 561 5.60 3.72 24.63
N ALA A 562 6.42 4.72 24.90
CA ALA A 562 7.18 4.82 26.14
C ALA A 562 6.26 4.84 27.39
N LYS A 563 5.18 5.62 27.37
CA LYS A 563 4.17 5.66 28.44
C LYS A 563 3.35 4.37 28.54
N LYS A 564 3.15 3.63 27.45
CA LYS A 564 2.45 2.34 27.46
C LYS A 564 3.31 1.25 28.12
N ILE A 565 4.63 1.26 27.89
CA ILE A 565 5.59 0.32 28.48
C ILE A 565 5.78 0.59 29.98
N GLU A 566 5.89 1.87 30.41
CA GLU A 566 5.87 2.19 31.83
C GLU A 566 4.58 1.70 32.51
N ARG A 567 3.42 1.82 31.85
CA ARG A 567 2.15 1.30 32.37
C ARG A 567 2.10 -0.23 32.40
N GLU A 568 2.68 -0.92 31.43
CA GLU A 568 2.71 -2.39 31.41
C GLU A 568 3.72 -2.94 32.43
N ALA A 569 4.84 -2.27 32.66
CA ALA A 569 5.77 -2.58 33.75
C ALA A 569 5.10 -2.39 35.13
N ILE A 570 4.29 -1.33 35.29
CA ILE A 570 3.47 -1.07 36.50
C ILE A 570 2.32 -2.10 36.61
N LYS A 571 1.71 -2.53 35.50
CA LYS A 571 0.69 -3.61 35.47
C LYS A 571 1.26 -4.98 35.88
N GLY A 572 2.52 -5.29 35.52
CA GLY A 572 3.21 -6.51 35.97
C GLY A 572 3.34 -6.59 37.51
N LEU A 573 3.40 -5.44 38.19
CA LEU A 573 3.34 -5.33 39.65
C LEU A 573 1.91 -5.43 40.22
N SER A 574 0.88 -5.17 39.39
CA SER A 574 -0.55 -5.14 39.78
C SER A 574 -1.33 -6.43 39.47
N MET A 575 -0.75 -7.41 38.78
CA MET A 575 -1.44 -8.68 38.45
C MET A 575 -1.81 -9.54 39.69
N LYS A 576 -1.26 -9.22 40.87
CA LYS A 576 -1.69 -9.81 42.14
C LYS A 576 -2.99 -9.20 42.71
N ALA A 577 -3.43 -8.06 42.16
CA ALA A 577 -4.68 -7.37 42.58
C ALA A 577 -5.88 -7.64 41.66
N LEU A 578 -5.69 -8.24 40.50
CA LEU A 578 -6.75 -8.48 39.48
C LEU A 578 -7.49 -9.83 39.64
N ALA A 579 -7.22 -10.58 40.71
CA ALA A 579 -8.02 -11.74 41.08
C ALA A 579 -9.34 -11.39 41.81
N ALA A 580 -9.65 -10.11 41.99
CA ALA A 580 -10.92 -9.62 42.55
C ALA A 580 -11.61 -8.74 41.50
N GLY A 581 -12.60 -9.29 40.83
CA GLY A 581 -13.36 -8.73 39.71
C GLY A 581 -13.93 -7.32 39.89
N GLU A 582 -13.16 -6.32 39.49
CA GLU A 582 -13.64 -4.95 39.27
C GLU A 582 -13.46 -4.57 37.79
N THR A 583 -14.56 -4.32 37.10
CA THR A 583 -14.63 -3.70 35.78
C THR A 583 -14.09 -2.28 35.84
N ARG A 584 -12.94 -1.99 35.22
CA ARG A 584 -12.39 -0.62 35.14
C ARG A 584 -13.09 0.18 34.04
N THR A 585 -13.56 1.38 34.43
CA THR A 585 -14.07 2.41 33.53
C THR A 585 -12.98 2.88 32.56
N GLN A 586 -13.28 2.85 31.24
CA GLN A 586 -12.32 3.18 30.19
C GLN A 586 -12.31 4.68 29.83
N ALA A 587 -13.40 5.41 30.14
CA ALA A 587 -13.51 6.85 29.88
C ALA A 587 -14.15 7.60 31.04
N ILE A 588 -13.85 8.90 31.16
CA ILE A 588 -14.47 9.81 32.12
C ILE A 588 -14.98 11.02 31.33
N VAL A 589 -16.24 11.37 31.55
CA VAL A 589 -16.91 12.52 30.94
C VAL A 589 -17.30 13.49 32.01
N TYR A 590 -16.63 14.62 32.11
CA TYR A 590 -17.04 15.74 32.96
C TYR A 590 -18.04 16.61 32.20
N GLY A 591 -19.22 16.81 32.77
CA GLY A 591 -20.28 17.52 32.07
C GLY A 591 -21.41 18.00 32.97
N THR A 592 -22.52 18.39 32.35
CA THR A 592 -23.77 18.70 33.01
C THR A 592 -24.91 17.88 32.41
N THR A 593 -25.94 17.60 33.23
CA THR A 593 -27.09 16.81 32.79
C THR A 593 -27.95 17.49 31.72
N THR A 594 -27.82 18.80 31.55
CA THR A 594 -28.55 19.59 30.57
C THR A 594 -27.77 19.86 29.28
N CYS A 595 -26.54 19.33 29.18
CA CYS A 595 -25.66 19.58 28.03
C CYS A 595 -25.91 18.56 26.89
N PRO A 596 -26.39 18.99 25.72
CA PRO A 596 -26.64 18.06 24.57
C PRO A 596 -25.38 17.37 24.04
N TYR A 597 -24.23 18.06 24.10
CA TYR A 597 -22.95 17.50 23.65
C TYR A 597 -22.41 16.44 24.63
N CYS A 598 -22.75 16.56 25.92
CA CYS A 598 -22.43 15.55 26.92
C CYS A 598 -23.21 14.25 26.66
N GLU A 599 -24.49 14.33 26.31
CA GLU A 599 -25.28 13.16 25.91
C GLU A 599 -24.77 12.51 24.63
N ARG A 600 -24.41 13.32 23.64
CA ARG A 600 -23.79 12.81 22.40
C ARG A 600 -22.47 12.10 22.66
N ALA A 601 -21.64 12.65 23.53
CA ALA A 601 -20.38 12.04 23.93
C ALA A 601 -20.58 10.65 24.57
N LYS A 602 -21.54 10.54 25.48
CA LYS A 602 -21.91 9.25 26.12
C LYS A 602 -22.41 8.22 25.09
N MET A 603 -23.24 8.64 24.15
CA MET A 603 -23.73 7.77 23.07
C MET A 603 -22.58 7.25 22.18
N VAL A 604 -21.65 8.14 21.77
CA VAL A 604 -20.52 7.75 20.94
C VAL A 604 -19.57 6.82 21.69
N LEU A 605 -19.27 7.06 22.95
CA LEU A 605 -18.45 6.17 23.78
C LEU A 605 -19.07 4.79 23.88
N THR A 606 -20.39 4.70 24.14
CA THR A 606 -21.13 3.43 24.19
C THR A 606 -21.10 2.71 22.83
N GLN A 607 -21.30 3.44 21.73
CA GLN A 607 -21.27 2.88 20.37
C GLN A 607 -19.88 2.36 19.98
N LYS A 608 -18.83 2.97 20.52
CA LYS A 608 -17.44 2.55 20.33
C LYS A 608 -16.99 1.46 21.31
N GLY A 609 -17.87 0.99 22.19
CA GLY A 609 -17.60 -0.08 23.14
C GLY A 609 -16.84 0.33 24.40
N TYR A 610 -16.78 1.63 24.70
CA TYR A 610 -16.13 2.15 25.92
C TYR A 610 -17.11 2.15 27.10
N THR A 611 -16.67 1.67 28.25
CA THR A 611 -17.32 1.95 29.53
C THR A 611 -16.88 3.31 30.04
N TYR A 612 -17.78 4.12 30.57
CA TYR A 612 -17.46 5.48 31.03
C TYR A 612 -18.14 5.84 32.35
N ASP A 613 -17.49 6.72 33.11
CA ASP A 613 -18.07 7.43 34.24
C ASP A 613 -18.49 8.84 33.82
N PHE A 614 -19.73 9.20 34.09
CA PHE A 614 -20.20 10.59 33.92
C PHE A 614 -20.15 11.33 35.24
N ILE A 615 -19.37 12.42 35.30
CA ILE A 615 -19.21 13.25 36.48
C ILE A 615 -19.91 14.56 36.23
N ASN A 616 -21.02 14.76 36.97
CA ASN A 616 -21.80 16.01 36.89
C ASN A 616 -21.11 17.13 37.63
N LEU A 617 -20.63 18.13 36.90
CA LEU A 617 -19.90 19.28 37.47
C LEU A 617 -20.76 20.16 38.38
N GLN A 618 -22.09 20.22 38.15
CA GLN A 618 -23.02 20.95 38.99
C GLN A 618 -23.16 20.30 40.36
N GLU A 619 -23.23 18.99 40.42
CA GLU A 619 -23.26 18.21 41.68
C GLU A 619 -21.91 18.26 42.40
N LEU A 620 -20.81 18.29 41.64
CA LEU A 620 -19.46 18.40 42.20
C LEU A 620 -19.12 19.78 42.71
N GLY A 621 -19.90 20.82 42.33
CA GLY A 621 -19.65 22.22 42.68
C GLY A 621 -18.35 22.79 42.08
N LYS A 622 -17.89 22.22 40.93
CA LYS A 622 -16.64 22.60 40.26
C LYS A 622 -16.87 23.01 38.83
N THR A 623 -15.96 23.82 38.29
CA THR A 623 -15.92 24.22 36.89
C THR A 623 -15.11 23.21 36.06
N ALA A 624 -15.25 23.27 34.74
CA ALA A 624 -14.46 22.47 33.82
C ALA A 624 -12.94 22.75 33.94
N GLU A 625 -12.58 24.01 34.21
CA GLU A 625 -11.20 24.42 34.40
C GLU A 625 -10.58 23.81 35.68
N GLU A 626 -11.33 23.77 36.77
CA GLU A 626 -10.88 23.23 38.06
C GLU A 626 -10.66 21.68 38.01
N VAL A 627 -11.45 20.96 37.24
CA VAL A 627 -11.31 19.49 37.14
C VAL A 627 -10.28 19.03 36.11
N THR A 628 -10.01 19.85 35.11
CA THR A 628 -9.04 19.53 34.06
C THR A 628 -7.67 20.14 34.31
N GLY A 629 -7.58 21.20 35.15
CA GLY A 629 -6.38 22.01 35.30
C GLY A 629 -5.98 22.78 34.03
N ARG A 630 -6.92 22.99 33.11
CA ARG A 630 -6.71 23.61 31.79
C ARG A 630 -7.67 24.79 31.62
N SER A 631 -7.27 25.82 30.90
CA SER A 631 -8.12 26.99 30.65
C SER A 631 -9.25 26.67 29.65
N VAL A 632 -10.25 25.91 30.11
CA VAL A 632 -11.41 25.46 29.33
C VAL A 632 -12.70 25.86 30.03
N LYS A 633 -13.67 26.42 29.28
CA LYS A 633 -14.93 26.96 29.84
C LYS A 633 -16.17 26.16 29.38
N THR A 634 -15.99 25.13 28.53
CA THR A 634 -17.08 24.36 27.92
C THR A 634 -17.14 22.95 28.46
N VAL A 635 -18.29 22.30 28.32
CA VAL A 635 -18.51 20.85 28.58
C VAL A 635 -19.08 20.18 27.32
N PRO A 636 -18.84 18.86 27.11
CA PRO A 636 -18.12 17.95 27.99
C PRO A 636 -16.59 18.16 27.95
N GLN A 637 -15.91 17.68 29.00
CA GLN A 637 -14.47 17.48 29.02
C GLN A 637 -14.20 15.99 29.23
N ILE A 638 -13.46 15.36 28.33
CA ILE A 638 -13.42 13.91 28.19
C ILE A 638 -12.00 13.39 28.36
N TYR A 639 -11.89 12.34 29.15
CA TYR A 639 -10.68 11.54 29.29
C TYR A 639 -10.99 10.12 28.77
N ILE A 640 -10.12 9.59 27.93
CA ILE A 640 -10.21 8.19 27.45
C ILE A 640 -8.93 7.48 27.85
N GLU A 641 -9.06 6.35 28.53
CA GLU A 641 -7.92 5.58 29.07
C GLU A 641 -6.95 6.44 29.92
N GLY A 642 -7.50 7.42 30.64
CA GLY A 642 -6.76 8.35 31.48
C GLY A 642 -6.07 9.47 30.72
N GLN A 643 -6.24 9.59 29.41
CA GLN A 643 -5.73 10.69 28.61
C GLN A 643 -6.81 11.76 28.40
N TYR A 644 -6.47 13.02 28.60
CA TYR A 644 -7.35 14.12 28.27
C TYR A 644 -7.49 14.26 26.74
N VAL A 645 -8.70 14.15 26.24
CA VAL A 645 -9.01 14.21 24.82
C VAL A 645 -9.53 15.60 24.43
N GLY A 646 -10.25 16.30 25.32
CA GLY A 646 -10.85 17.58 25.04
C GLY A 646 -12.38 17.56 25.15
N GLY A 647 -13.06 18.37 24.36
CA GLY A 647 -14.50 18.39 24.25
C GLY A 647 -15.05 17.33 23.30
N PHE A 648 -16.32 17.48 22.93
CA PHE A 648 -16.98 16.52 22.03
C PHE A 648 -16.36 16.47 20.64
N HIS A 649 -15.97 17.61 20.09
CA HIS A 649 -15.35 17.65 18.74
C HIS A 649 -13.97 16.99 18.73
N GLU A 650 -13.16 17.28 19.73
CA GLU A 650 -11.84 16.68 19.88
C GLU A 650 -11.94 15.14 20.13
N MET A 651 -12.98 14.69 20.83
CA MET A 651 -13.27 13.26 20.98
C MET A 651 -13.64 12.60 19.62
N MET A 652 -14.41 13.28 18.79
CA MET A 652 -14.72 12.77 17.44
C MET A 652 -13.46 12.72 16.56
N GLU A 653 -12.60 13.72 16.66
CA GLU A 653 -11.27 13.70 16.01
C GLU A 653 -10.38 12.58 16.55
N TYR A 654 -10.39 12.35 17.86
CA TYR A 654 -9.66 11.27 18.50
C TYR A 654 -10.07 9.90 17.93
N PHE A 655 -11.36 9.64 17.77
CA PHE A 655 -11.86 8.39 17.19
C PHE A 655 -11.65 8.31 15.67
N ASN A 656 -11.80 9.40 14.94
CA ASN A 656 -11.53 9.45 13.51
C ASN A 656 -10.04 9.25 13.20
N ASN A 657 -9.15 9.73 14.05
CA ASN A 657 -7.72 9.52 13.93
C ASN A 657 -7.29 8.07 14.26
N GLN A 658 -8.11 7.31 15.00
CA GLN A 658 -7.89 5.87 15.20
C GLN A 658 -8.32 5.01 13.99
N ILE A 659 -9.24 5.52 13.15
CA ILE A 659 -9.75 4.81 11.96
C ILE A 659 -8.77 4.88 10.78
N VAL A 660 -7.84 5.83 10.76
CA VAL A 660 -6.89 6.04 9.65
C VAL A 660 -5.75 5.01 9.62
N GLU A 661 -5.60 4.16 10.63
CA GLU A 661 -4.48 3.20 10.72
C GLU A 661 -4.72 1.86 10.00
N ASP A 662 -5.95 1.56 9.52
CA ASP A 662 -6.28 0.25 8.93
C ASP A 662 -6.57 0.25 7.42
N ASP A 663 -6.46 1.38 6.72
CA ASP A 663 -6.81 1.48 5.29
C ASP A 663 -5.58 1.33 4.35
N GLU A 664 -4.71 0.37 4.59
CA GLU A 664 -3.82 -0.11 3.52
C GLU A 664 -4.65 -0.88 2.48
N CYS A 665 -4.42 -0.59 1.22
CA CYS A 665 -5.11 -1.26 0.13
C CYS A 665 -4.82 -2.76 0.13
N THR A 666 -5.73 -3.54 0.70
CA THR A 666 -5.65 -5.00 0.67
C THR A 666 -5.98 -5.62 -0.70
N ALA A 667 -6.47 -4.83 -1.66
CA ALA A 667 -6.81 -5.34 -3.00
C ALA A 667 -5.56 -5.63 -3.86
N CYS A 668 -4.48 -4.87 -3.68
CA CYS A 668 -3.21 -5.04 -4.39
C CYS A 668 -2.08 -5.58 -3.50
N GLU A 669 -2.39 -5.98 -2.26
CA GLU A 669 -1.46 -6.66 -1.37
C GLU A 669 -1.24 -8.11 -1.83
N GLY A 670 -0.49 -8.30 -2.90
CA GLY A 670 -0.22 -9.61 -3.44
C GLY A 670 1.23 -9.81 -3.82
#